data_74170e691ed96a6fccc44beefa45a461
#
_entry.id   74170e691ed96a6fccc44beefa45a461
#
_cell.length_a   1.000
_cell.length_b   1.000
_cell.length_c   1.000
_cell.angle_alpha   90.00
_cell.angle_beta   90.00
_cell.angle_gamma   90.00
#
_symmetry.space_group_name_H-M   'P 1'
#
loop_
_entity.id
_entity.type
_entity.pdbx_description
1 polymer ?
#
loop_
_entity_poly.entity_id
_entity_poly.type
_entity_poly.pdbx_seq_one_letter_code
_entity_poly.pdbx_strand_id
1 'polypeptide(L)'
;MADPSSYRPRPGEIPDSPGVYRFRDEHRRVIYVGKAKSLRQRLANYFQDLAGLHPRTRSMVTTAASVEWTVVSTEVEALQLEYSWIKEFDPRFNVKYRDDKSYPYLAVTMNEDYPRVQVMRGHKKKGVRYFGPYAHAWAIRDTVDLMLRVFPVRTCSAGVFKNAARTGRPCLLGYIGKCSAPCVERISAEDHRELAEEFCDFMAGRTGTYLRRLERQMAEAAEDMEYERAARLRDDIGALKKAMEKNAVVLADATDADLIAVAEDELEAAVQIFHVRGGRVRGQRGWVTDKVEEITTGALVEHALQQLYGEETGDAVPREVLVPALPDPVEPVQEWLTGRRGSSVSLRVPQRGDKKALMETVQRNAQQALVLHKTKRASDLTTRSRALEEISDALGLDSAPLRIECYDISHLQGDDVVASMVVFEDGLARKSEYRRFQIKGFAGQDDVRSMHEVITRRFRRYLAEKERTGEWTDGEEPGAVAEPGAVPEAGTDGEGLGEPPASTLTEDDGRPKRFAYPPQLVVVDGGAPQVAAAQQALDELGIDDIAVCGLAKRLEEVWLPGDDDPVVLPRTSEGLYLLQRIRDEAHRFAITYQRAKRAKRFRSSPLDEVPGLGETRKQALIKHFGSLKRLRSATIDQICDVPGIGRKTAETVVAALAQAAPGGPAVNTATGEIMDDTEEPGQQTGSPGEPVSTGAPDERRGQER
;
A
#
# COMPACT_ATOMS: atom_id res chain seq x y z
N MET A 1 -25.27 -25.35 1.72
CA MET A 1 -24.84 -24.42 2.80
C MET A 1 -25.48 -24.91 4.09
N ALA A 2 -24.70 -25.03 5.17
CA ALA A 2 -25.22 -25.44 6.46
C ALA A 2 -26.08 -24.32 7.09
N ASP A 3 -27.19 -24.68 7.72
CA ASP A 3 -27.97 -23.73 8.50
C ASP A 3 -27.22 -23.43 9.82
N PRO A 4 -26.79 -22.18 10.07
CA PRO A 4 -26.08 -21.82 11.31
C PRO A 4 -26.85 -22.14 12.59
N SER A 5 -28.18 -22.23 12.52
CA SER A 5 -29.00 -22.61 13.66
C SER A 5 -28.75 -24.07 14.12
N SER A 6 -28.29 -24.94 13.21
CA SER A 6 -28.04 -26.36 13.48
C SER A 6 -26.85 -26.63 14.42
N TYR A 7 -25.87 -25.74 14.44
CA TYR A 7 -24.66 -25.87 15.29
C TYR A 7 -24.50 -24.71 16.30
N ARG A 8 -25.53 -23.87 16.43
CA ARG A 8 -25.56 -22.78 17.40
C ARG A 8 -25.48 -23.35 18.82
N PRO A 9 -24.50 -22.89 19.65
CA PRO A 9 -24.42 -23.31 21.05
C PRO A 9 -25.68 -22.90 21.83
N ARG A 10 -26.09 -23.72 22.80
CA ARG A 10 -27.25 -23.43 23.63
C ARG A 10 -27.01 -22.20 24.50
N PRO A 11 -28.07 -21.42 24.82
CA PRO A 11 -27.95 -20.34 25.77
C PRO A 11 -27.35 -20.81 27.10
N GLY A 12 -26.24 -20.17 27.53
CA GLY A 12 -25.52 -20.53 28.77
C GLY A 12 -24.36 -21.51 28.60
N GLU A 13 -24.18 -22.18 27.47
CA GLU A 13 -23.00 -23.04 27.22
C GLU A 13 -21.71 -22.25 27.07
N ILE A 14 -21.78 -21.07 26.48
CA ILE A 14 -20.61 -20.25 26.21
C ILE A 14 -20.27 -19.44 27.47
N PRO A 15 -19.05 -19.61 28.04
CA PRO A 15 -18.63 -18.88 29.23
C PRO A 15 -18.38 -17.40 28.91
N ASP A 16 -18.59 -16.54 29.89
CA ASP A 16 -18.22 -15.12 29.80
C ASP A 16 -16.81 -14.90 30.32
N SER A 17 -15.85 -15.41 29.54
CA SER A 17 -14.43 -15.43 29.87
C SER A 17 -13.58 -15.21 28.62
N PRO A 18 -12.33 -14.75 28.76
CA PRO A 18 -11.40 -14.70 27.63
C PRO A 18 -11.16 -16.08 27.04
N GLY A 19 -10.99 -16.13 25.71
CA GLY A 19 -10.72 -17.41 25.06
C GLY A 19 -10.49 -17.29 23.56
N VAL A 20 -10.23 -18.44 22.97
CA VAL A 20 -10.06 -18.62 21.53
C VAL A 20 -11.11 -19.59 21.03
N TYR A 21 -11.69 -19.31 19.88
CA TYR A 21 -12.70 -20.12 19.25
C TYR A 21 -12.30 -20.44 17.82
N ARG A 22 -12.83 -21.56 17.29
CA ARG A 22 -12.59 -22.02 15.94
C ARG A 22 -13.86 -22.56 15.32
N PHE A 23 -14.09 -22.23 14.07
CA PHE A 23 -15.15 -22.80 13.25
C PHE A 23 -14.57 -23.94 12.39
N ARG A 24 -15.33 -25.01 12.24
CA ARG A 24 -14.97 -26.17 11.41
C ARG A 24 -16.05 -26.43 10.37
N ASP A 25 -15.62 -26.87 9.19
CA ASP A 25 -16.52 -27.33 8.12
C ASP A 25 -17.03 -28.77 8.37
N GLU A 26 -17.85 -29.29 7.44
CA GLU A 26 -18.40 -30.66 7.47
C GLU A 26 -17.30 -31.73 7.48
N HIS A 27 -16.13 -31.42 6.95
CA HIS A 27 -14.96 -32.31 6.94
C HIS A 27 -14.08 -32.16 8.18
N ARG A 28 -14.55 -31.42 9.21
CA ARG A 28 -13.82 -31.11 10.46
C ARG A 28 -12.56 -30.28 10.28
N ARG A 29 -12.35 -29.65 9.10
CA ARG A 29 -11.22 -28.74 8.89
C ARG A 29 -11.53 -27.42 9.58
N VAL A 30 -10.50 -26.84 10.25
CA VAL A 30 -10.62 -25.52 10.84
C VAL A 30 -10.62 -24.49 9.71
N ILE A 31 -11.70 -23.72 9.60
CA ILE A 31 -11.88 -22.72 8.55
C ILE A 31 -11.69 -21.29 9.04
N TYR A 32 -11.86 -21.06 10.34
CA TYR A 32 -11.64 -19.77 10.98
C TYR A 32 -11.20 -19.93 12.44
N VAL A 33 -10.32 -19.08 12.92
CA VAL A 33 -9.88 -18.96 14.31
C VAL A 33 -10.00 -17.50 14.74
N GLY A 34 -10.48 -17.26 15.94
CA GLY A 34 -10.57 -15.90 16.50
C GLY A 34 -10.46 -15.90 18.01
N LYS A 35 -10.01 -14.79 18.58
CA LYS A 35 -9.97 -14.55 20.03
C LYS A 35 -11.14 -13.71 20.51
N ALA A 36 -11.42 -13.76 21.79
CA ALA A 36 -12.42 -12.93 22.45
C ALA A 36 -12.01 -12.59 23.87
N LYS A 37 -12.30 -11.38 24.31
CA LYS A 37 -12.29 -10.97 25.70
C LYS A 37 -13.47 -11.60 26.46
N SER A 38 -14.61 -11.71 25.81
CA SER A 38 -15.81 -12.44 26.24
C SER A 38 -16.24 -13.35 25.10
N LEU A 39 -16.01 -14.67 25.25
CA LEU A 39 -16.44 -15.67 24.27
C LEU A 39 -17.95 -15.59 24.02
N ARG A 40 -18.76 -15.36 25.08
CA ARG A 40 -20.20 -15.26 24.98
C ARG A 40 -20.66 -14.14 24.07
N GLN A 41 -20.12 -12.93 24.27
CA GLN A 41 -20.48 -11.76 23.48
C GLN A 41 -20.01 -11.93 22.02
N ARG A 42 -18.77 -12.37 21.83
CA ARG A 42 -18.17 -12.52 20.52
C ARG A 42 -18.88 -13.57 19.68
N LEU A 43 -19.12 -14.75 20.24
CA LEU A 43 -19.79 -15.83 19.52
C LEU A 43 -21.26 -15.52 19.25
N ALA A 44 -21.95 -14.82 20.15
CA ALA A 44 -23.32 -14.38 19.92
C ALA A 44 -23.48 -13.51 18.65
N ASN A 45 -22.46 -12.70 18.33
CA ASN A 45 -22.48 -11.85 17.14
C ASN A 45 -22.48 -12.62 15.82
N TYR A 46 -21.96 -13.85 15.78
CA TYR A 46 -21.96 -14.69 14.58
C TYR A 46 -23.31 -15.38 14.33
N PHE A 47 -24.14 -15.50 15.36
CA PHE A 47 -25.44 -16.15 15.31
C PHE A 47 -26.64 -15.17 15.37
N GLN A 48 -26.40 -13.93 14.96
CA GLN A 48 -27.43 -12.94 14.73
C GLN A 48 -28.13 -13.20 13.38
N ASP A 49 -29.06 -12.34 13.00
CA ASP A 49 -29.69 -12.40 11.69
C ASP A 49 -28.62 -12.36 10.58
N LEU A 50 -28.65 -13.34 9.70
CA LEU A 50 -27.71 -13.48 8.58
C LEU A 50 -27.72 -12.29 7.65
N ALA A 51 -28.88 -11.61 7.51
CA ALA A 51 -28.98 -10.41 6.70
C ALA A 51 -28.14 -9.23 7.24
N GLY A 52 -27.91 -9.19 8.57
CA GLY A 52 -27.10 -8.17 9.24
C GLY A 52 -25.60 -8.46 9.26
N LEU A 53 -25.19 -9.68 8.89
CA LEU A 53 -23.79 -10.05 8.88
C LEU A 53 -23.09 -9.60 7.60
N HIS A 54 -21.81 -9.21 7.74
CA HIS A 54 -20.96 -8.98 6.58
C HIS A 54 -20.95 -10.23 5.67
N PRO A 55 -21.01 -10.12 4.33
CA PRO A 55 -21.15 -11.27 3.41
C PRO A 55 -20.15 -12.38 3.65
N ARG A 56 -18.89 -12.02 3.95
CA ARG A 56 -17.84 -12.99 4.24
C ARG A 56 -18.06 -13.71 5.58
N THR A 57 -18.46 -12.97 6.62
CA THR A 57 -18.82 -13.59 7.91
C THR A 57 -20.02 -14.52 7.70
N ARG A 58 -21.00 -14.10 6.90
CA ARG A 58 -22.12 -14.96 6.46
C ARG A 58 -21.60 -16.19 5.75
N SER A 59 -20.73 -16.05 4.75
CA SER A 59 -20.11 -17.19 4.02
C SER A 59 -19.35 -18.10 4.96
N MET A 60 -18.57 -17.57 5.91
CA MET A 60 -17.86 -18.37 6.91
C MET A 60 -18.84 -19.14 7.80
N VAL A 61 -19.85 -18.49 8.34
CA VAL A 61 -20.84 -19.10 9.25
C VAL A 61 -21.71 -20.13 8.50
N THR A 62 -22.10 -19.87 7.24
CA THR A 62 -22.88 -20.84 6.43
C THR A 62 -22.04 -22.01 5.89
N THR A 63 -20.70 -21.86 5.85
CA THR A 63 -19.79 -22.97 5.51
C THR A 63 -19.44 -23.81 6.72
N ALA A 64 -19.50 -23.22 7.92
CA ALA A 64 -19.19 -23.92 9.16
C ALA A 64 -20.26 -24.97 9.48
N ALA A 65 -19.83 -26.08 10.08
CA ALA A 65 -20.69 -27.14 10.61
C ALA A 65 -20.60 -27.25 12.14
N SER A 66 -19.58 -26.65 12.76
CA SER A 66 -19.45 -26.61 14.22
C SER A 66 -18.57 -25.45 14.67
N VAL A 67 -18.76 -25.04 15.93
CA VAL A 67 -17.91 -24.09 16.62
C VAL A 67 -17.42 -24.68 17.93
N GLU A 68 -16.13 -24.53 18.20
CA GLU A 68 -15.46 -24.98 19.43
C GLU A 68 -14.73 -23.80 20.05
N TRP A 69 -14.58 -23.80 21.38
CA TRP A 69 -13.83 -22.78 22.07
C TRP A 69 -12.98 -23.35 23.19
N THR A 70 -11.93 -22.62 23.54
CA THR A 70 -11.06 -22.90 24.68
C THR A 70 -10.97 -21.66 25.55
N VAL A 71 -11.33 -21.80 26.83
CA VAL A 71 -11.20 -20.72 27.81
C VAL A 71 -9.74 -20.61 28.22
N VAL A 72 -9.27 -19.39 28.37
CA VAL A 72 -7.94 -19.06 28.91
C VAL A 72 -8.07 -18.08 30.05
N SER A 73 -7.00 -17.91 30.81
CA SER A 73 -7.02 -17.06 32.01
C SER A 73 -6.88 -15.59 31.71
N THR A 74 -6.17 -15.23 30.63
CA THR A 74 -5.85 -13.85 30.26
C THR A 74 -6.05 -13.58 28.77
N GLU A 75 -6.24 -12.31 28.41
CA GLU A 75 -6.29 -11.88 27.01
C GLU A 75 -4.96 -12.13 26.27
N VAL A 76 -3.83 -12.08 27.01
CA VAL A 76 -2.49 -12.41 26.46
C VAL A 76 -2.40 -13.87 26.06
N GLU A 77 -2.92 -14.78 26.89
CA GLU A 77 -3.00 -16.21 26.55
C GLU A 77 -3.91 -16.44 25.34
N ALA A 78 -5.04 -15.71 25.26
CA ALA A 78 -5.93 -15.77 24.10
C ALA A 78 -5.19 -15.34 22.81
N LEU A 79 -4.41 -14.26 22.89
CA LEU A 79 -3.61 -13.75 21.78
C LEU A 79 -2.57 -14.78 21.29
N GLN A 80 -1.85 -15.41 22.19
CA GLN A 80 -0.83 -16.42 21.89
C GLN A 80 -1.44 -17.70 21.31
N LEU A 81 -2.57 -18.14 21.86
CA LEU A 81 -3.26 -19.35 21.42
C LEU A 81 -3.89 -19.15 20.04
N GLU A 82 -4.51 -17.98 19.78
CA GLU A 82 -5.04 -17.63 18.47
C GLU A 82 -3.93 -17.69 17.41
N TYR A 83 -2.79 -17.03 17.63
CA TYR A 83 -1.65 -17.05 16.73
C TYR A 83 -1.16 -18.49 16.47
N SER A 84 -1.03 -19.29 17.51
CA SER A 84 -0.58 -20.69 17.40
C SER A 84 -1.54 -21.51 16.55
N TRP A 85 -2.85 -21.35 16.73
CA TRP A 85 -3.86 -22.08 15.98
C TRP A 85 -3.97 -21.60 14.53
N ILE A 86 -3.85 -20.30 14.25
CA ILE A 86 -3.80 -19.80 12.89
C ILE A 86 -2.61 -20.41 12.14
N LYS A 87 -1.44 -20.49 12.80
CA LYS A 87 -0.23 -21.08 12.22
C LYS A 87 -0.34 -22.58 12.03
N GLU A 88 -0.99 -23.31 12.95
CA GLU A 88 -1.16 -24.77 12.92
C GLU A 88 -2.17 -25.19 11.85
N PHE A 89 -3.34 -24.51 11.80
CA PHE A 89 -4.46 -24.96 10.97
C PHE A 89 -4.54 -24.26 9.61
N ASP A 90 -3.82 -23.17 9.40
CA ASP A 90 -3.85 -22.32 8.18
C ASP A 90 -5.28 -22.07 7.67
N PRO A 91 -6.20 -21.51 8.52
CA PRO A 91 -7.62 -21.47 8.20
C PRO A 91 -7.90 -20.48 7.08
N ARG A 92 -8.75 -20.88 6.12
CA ARG A 92 -8.99 -20.12 4.88
C ARG A 92 -9.68 -18.76 5.06
N PHE A 93 -10.39 -18.57 6.18
CA PHE A 93 -11.06 -17.32 6.50
C PHE A 93 -10.24 -16.37 7.39
N ASN A 94 -9.02 -16.74 7.83
CA ASN A 94 -8.08 -15.85 8.47
C ASN A 94 -7.14 -15.18 7.48
N VAL A 95 -6.59 -14.04 7.85
CA VAL A 95 -5.57 -13.36 7.05
C VAL A 95 -4.32 -14.23 6.97
N LYS A 96 -3.84 -14.48 5.76
CA LYS A 96 -2.65 -15.28 5.51
C LYS A 96 -1.44 -14.41 5.29
N TYR A 97 -0.50 -14.43 6.24
CA TYR A 97 0.78 -13.75 6.10
C TYR A 97 1.78 -14.70 5.42
N ARG A 98 1.98 -14.54 4.12
CA ARG A 98 3.02 -15.28 3.39
C ARG A 98 4.30 -14.47 3.36
N ASP A 99 5.19 -14.68 4.33
CA ASP A 99 6.57 -14.23 4.22
C ASP A 99 7.43 -15.36 3.67
N ASP A 100 7.45 -15.50 2.36
CA ASP A 100 8.26 -16.50 1.63
C ASP A 100 9.75 -16.13 1.59
N LYS A 101 10.13 -14.94 2.08
CA LYS A 101 11.49 -14.45 2.00
C LYS A 101 12.25 -14.71 3.29
N SER A 102 13.11 -15.74 3.28
CA SER A 102 14.12 -15.88 4.33
C SER A 102 15.20 -14.81 4.17
N TYR A 103 15.13 -13.78 5.00
CA TYR A 103 16.14 -12.72 5.01
C TYR A 103 17.47 -13.24 5.57
N PRO A 104 18.62 -12.79 5.03
CA PRO A 104 19.92 -13.15 5.58
C PRO A 104 20.17 -12.41 6.89
N TYR A 105 20.74 -13.15 7.84
CA TYR A 105 21.25 -12.65 9.12
C TYR A 105 22.77 -12.81 9.17
N LEU A 106 23.43 -11.88 9.85
CA LEU A 106 24.78 -12.09 10.31
C LEU A 106 24.71 -12.82 11.64
N ALA A 107 25.31 -13.99 11.73
CA ALA A 107 25.31 -14.84 12.91
C ALA A 107 26.72 -14.97 13.49
N VAL A 108 26.86 -14.85 14.82
CA VAL A 108 28.10 -15.09 15.54
C VAL A 108 27.85 -16.24 16.51
N THR A 109 28.56 -17.36 16.31
CA THR A 109 28.37 -18.61 17.08
C THR A 109 29.05 -18.55 18.45
N MET A 110 28.42 -17.85 19.41
CA MET A 110 28.98 -17.70 20.76
C MET A 110 28.99 -19.01 21.57
N ASN A 111 28.31 -20.04 21.08
CA ASN A 111 28.26 -21.38 21.68
C ASN A 111 29.41 -22.30 21.22
N GLU A 112 30.31 -21.84 20.35
CA GLU A 112 31.51 -22.56 19.96
C GLU A 112 32.72 -22.10 20.80
N ASP A 113 33.72 -22.96 21.00
CA ASP A 113 34.97 -22.59 21.69
C ASP A 113 35.65 -21.41 21.02
N TYR A 114 35.69 -21.45 19.69
CA TYR A 114 36.15 -20.36 18.84
C TYR A 114 34.93 -19.81 18.06
N PRO A 115 34.29 -18.74 18.51
CA PRO A 115 33.19 -18.12 17.81
C PRO A 115 33.44 -17.83 16.33
N ARG A 116 32.42 -18.02 15.51
CA ARG A 116 32.48 -17.86 14.04
C ARG A 116 31.48 -16.84 13.55
N VAL A 117 31.93 -15.93 12.70
CA VAL A 117 31.05 -15.00 11.96
C VAL A 117 30.61 -15.64 10.63
N GLN A 118 29.31 -15.70 10.39
CA GLN A 118 28.74 -16.25 9.14
C GLN A 118 27.44 -15.56 8.75
N VAL A 119 27.17 -15.53 7.45
CA VAL A 119 25.87 -15.11 6.91
C VAL A 119 25.00 -16.35 6.77
N MET A 120 23.82 -16.35 7.38
CA MET A 120 22.90 -17.48 7.33
C MET A 120 21.46 -17.04 7.09
N ARG A 121 20.62 -17.98 6.71
CA ARG A 121 19.17 -17.85 6.55
C ARG A 121 18.50 -19.01 7.30
N GLY A 122 17.22 -18.84 7.63
CA GLY A 122 16.44 -19.88 8.30
C GLY A 122 16.44 -19.76 9.81
N HIS A 123 16.12 -20.85 10.51
CA HIS A 123 15.86 -20.87 11.95
C HIS A 123 17.08 -20.46 12.79
N LYS A 124 16.80 -19.64 13.80
CA LYS A 124 17.79 -19.19 14.78
C LYS A 124 18.13 -20.33 15.76
N LYS A 125 19.42 -20.43 16.14
CA LYS A 125 19.90 -21.44 17.08
C LYS A 125 20.23 -20.81 18.44
N LYS A 126 19.98 -21.53 19.52
CA LYS A 126 20.32 -21.09 20.87
C LYS A 126 21.84 -20.92 21.03
N GLY A 127 22.28 -19.87 21.72
CA GLY A 127 23.70 -19.57 21.94
C GLY A 127 24.42 -18.92 20.75
N VAL A 128 23.69 -18.50 19.72
CA VAL A 128 24.19 -17.74 18.57
C VAL A 128 23.61 -16.33 18.63
N ARG A 129 24.45 -15.31 18.46
CA ARG A 129 23.99 -13.92 18.36
C ARG A 129 23.70 -13.58 16.89
N TYR A 130 22.55 -12.94 16.64
CA TYR A 130 22.08 -12.60 15.30
C TYR A 130 21.94 -11.09 15.16
N PHE A 131 22.36 -10.58 13.97
CA PHE A 131 22.25 -9.18 13.59
C PHE A 131 21.53 -9.10 12.23
N GLY A 132 20.63 -8.18 12.08
CA GLY A 132 19.74 -8.04 10.92
C GLY A 132 18.28 -8.19 11.34
N PRO A 133 17.34 -8.48 10.43
CA PRO A 133 17.54 -8.97 9.06
C PRO A 133 18.10 -7.93 8.09
N TYR A 134 18.82 -8.38 7.06
CA TYR A 134 19.37 -7.51 6.02
C TYR A 134 18.67 -7.75 4.69
N ALA A 135 18.56 -6.72 3.85
CA ALA A 135 17.95 -6.86 2.54
C ALA A 135 18.74 -7.79 1.59
N HIS A 136 20.06 -7.73 1.65
CA HIS A 136 20.94 -8.47 0.73
C HIS A 136 22.17 -9.05 1.42
N ALA A 137 22.47 -10.33 1.12
CA ALA A 137 23.62 -11.03 1.70
C ALA A 137 24.98 -10.45 1.27
N TRP A 138 25.08 -9.84 0.09
CA TRP A 138 26.33 -9.23 -0.39
C TRP A 138 26.68 -7.97 0.42
N ALA A 139 25.73 -7.14 0.78
CA ALA A 139 25.96 -5.95 1.60
C ALA A 139 26.50 -6.28 2.99
N ILE A 140 26.05 -7.40 3.58
CA ILE A 140 26.55 -7.91 4.84
C ILE A 140 28.01 -8.36 4.69
N ARG A 141 28.33 -9.10 3.62
CA ARG A 141 29.69 -9.62 3.38
C ARG A 141 30.70 -8.49 3.22
N ASP A 142 30.34 -7.43 2.51
CA ASP A 142 31.20 -6.25 2.36
C ASP A 142 31.44 -5.55 3.72
N THR A 143 30.40 -5.44 4.54
CA THR A 143 30.53 -4.86 5.88
C THR A 143 31.41 -5.73 6.77
N VAL A 144 31.18 -7.05 6.76
CA VAL A 144 32.01 -8.00 7.52
C VAL A 144 33.47 -7.94 7.05
N ASP A 145 33.74 -7.87 5.74
CA ASP A 145 35.11 -7.80 5.23
C ASP A 145 35.88 -6.55 5.71
N LEU A 146 35.18 -5.43 5.82
CA LEU A 146 35.75 -4.22 6.44
C LEU A 146 36.01 -4.40 7.94
N MET A 147 35.09 -5.03 8.64
CA MET A 147 35.20 -5.24 10.10
C MET A 147 36.27 -6.27 10.48
N LEU A 148 36.53 -7.27 9.64
CA LEU A 148 37.57 -8.28 9.88
C LEU A 148 39.00 -7.71 9.90
N ARG A 149 39.21 -6.47 9.44
CA ARG A 149 40.48 -5.76 9.61
C ARG A 149 40.73 -5.35 11.05
N VAL A 150 39.63 -4.99 11.75
CA VAL A 150 39.70 -4.47 13.13
C VAL A 150 39.41 -5.60 14.14
N PHE A 151 38.45 -6.48 13.80
CA PHE A 151 38.07 -7.63 14.60
C PHE A 151 38.35 -8.90 13.79
N PRO A 152 39.56 -9.45 13.85
CA PRO A 152 39.95 -10.60 13.04
C PRO A 152 39.34 -11.92 13.54
N VAL A 153 38.02 -11.98 13.65
CA VAL A 153 37.23 -13.15 14.04
C VAL A 153 37.19 -14.16 12.88
N ARG A 154 37.22 -15.44 13.20
CA ARG A 154 37.16 -16.46 12.14
C ARG A 154 35.83 -16.47 11.40
N THR A 155 35.87 -16.74 10.09
CA THR A 155 34.68 -16.92 9.24
C THR A 155 34.62 -18.31 8.59
N CYS A 156 35.69 -19.09 8.67
CA CYS A 156 35.83 -20.37 8.00
C CYS A 156 34.88 -21.44 8.57
N SER A 157 34.54 -22.44 7.73
CA SER A 157 33.76 -23.60 8.16
C SER A 157 34.59 -24.53 9.11
N ALA A 158 33.86 -25.36 9.85
CA ALA A 158 34.51 -26.33 10.75
C ALA A 158 35.47 -27.28 10.02
N GLY A 159 35.18 -27.65 8.77
CA GLY A 159 36.05 -28.48 7.94
C GLY A 159 37.36 -27.78 7.60
N VAL A 160 37.30 -26.51 7.18
CA VAL A 160 38.50 -25.70 6.88
C VAL A 160 39.31 -25.48 8.16
N PHE A 161 38.66 -25.22 9.30
CA PHE A 161 39.32 -25.07 10.58
C PHE A 161 40.13 -26.33 10.97
N LYS A 162 39.48 -27.50 10.94
CA LYS A 162 40.13 -28.79 11.27
C LYS A 162 41.28 -29.12 10.33
N ASN A 163 41.14 -28.81 9.03
CA ASN A 163 42.21 -29.06 8.05
C ASN A 163 43.44 -28.16 8.29
N ALA A 164 43.18 -26.86 8.60
CA ALA A 164 44.26 -25.92 8.94
C ALA A 164 44.97 -26.33 10.23
N ALA A 165 44.25 -26.78 11.26
CA ALA A 165 44.83 -27.33 12.49
C ALA A 165 45.72 -28.56 12.22
N ARG A 166 45.26 -29.48 11.35
CA ARG A 166 46.05 -30.68 11.00
C ARG A 166 47.30 -30.35 10.21
N THR A 167 47.27 -29.35 9.34
CA THR A 167 48.42 -28.98 8.48
C THR A 167 49.35 -27.98 9.13
N GLY A 168 49.02 -27.43 10.28
CA GLY A 168 49.74 -26.36 10.95
C GLY A 168 49.85 -25.04 10.14
N ARG A 169 49.00 -24.88 9.11
CA ARG A 169 49.04 -23.71 8.22
C ARG A 169 47.68 -23.02 8.21
N PRO A 170 47.60 -21.70 8.55
CA PRO A 170 46.36 -20.96 8.50
C PRO A 170 45.88 -20.75 7.06
N CYS A 171 44.59 -20.45 6.87
CA CYS A 171 44.05 -20.06 5.59
C CYS A 171 44.54 -18.65 5.19
N LEU A 172 44.20 -18.22 3.95
CA LEU A 172 44.57 -16.89 3.44
C LEU A 172 44.21 -15.74 4.39
N LEU A 173 43.02 -15.78 5.01
CA LEU A 173 42.59 -14.73 5.94
C LEU A 173 43.53 -14.63 7.17
N GLY A 174 44.10 -15.76 7.62
CA GLY A 174 45.06 -15.75 8.70
C GLY A 174 46.44 -15.20 8.28
N TYR A 175 46.81 -15.32 7.00
CA TYR A 175 48.05 -14.72 6.47
C TYR A 175 47.92 -13.20 6.26
N ILE A 176 46.75 -12.71 5.80
CA ILE A 176 46.51 -11.28 5.54
C ILE A 176 45.98 -10.51 6.74
N GLY A 177 45.95 -11.11 7.94
CA GLY A 177 45.56 -10.45 9.18
C GLY A 177 44.05 -10.24 9.37
N LYS A 178 43.21 -10.78 8.48
CA LYS A 178 41.74 -10.72 8.59
C LYS A 178 41.14 -11.85 9.46
N CYS A 179 41.97 -12.70 10.05
CA CYS A 179 41.60 -13.73 11.00
C CYS A 179 42.79 -13.91 11.96
N SER A 180 42.50 -13.96 13.24
CA SER A 180 43.51 -14.21 14.31
C SER A 180 44.11 -15.61 14.30
N ALA A 181 43.68 -16.46 13.33
CA ALA A 181 44.17 -17.81 13.07
C ALA A 181 44.17 -18.75 14.31
N PRO A 182 43.03 -18.88 14.99
CA PRO A 182 42.90 -19.77 16.15
C PRO A 182 43.08 -21.25 15.79
N CYS A 183 42.92 -21.62 14.53
CA CYS A 183 43.14 -22.98 14.03
C CYS A 183 44.60 -23.45 14.13
N VAL A 184 45.57 -22.53 14.29
CA VAL A 184 46.99 -22.82 14.46
C VAL A 184 47.52 -22.20 15.75
N GLU A 185 46.64 -22.00 16.74
CA GLU A 185 46.95 -21.57 18.10
C GLU A 185 47.67 -20.21 18.19
N ARG A 186 47.45 -19.31 17.21
CA ARG A 186 48.04 -17.96 17.26
C ARG A 186 47.31 -17.05 18.29
N ILE A 187 46.16 -17.46 18.75
CA ILE A 187 45.34 -16.77 19.75
C ILE A 187 44.69 -17.82 20.66
N SER A 188 44.52 -17.50 21.92
CA SER A 188 43.81 -18.36 22.87
C SER A 188 42.27 -18.38 22.59
N ALA A 189 41.58 -19.36 23.14
CA ALA A 189 40.11 -19.42 23.01
C ALA A 189 39.43 -18.27 23.74
N GLU A 190 39.98 -17.82 24.84
CA GLU A 190 39.48 -16.67 25.63
C GLU A 190 39.62 -15.36 24.86
N ASP A 191 40.83 -15.07 24.37
CA ASP A 191 41.07 -13.83 23.60
C ASP A 191 40.27 -13.79 22.30
N HIS A 192 40.11 -14.96 21.62
CA HIS A 192 39.29 -15.04 20.41
C HIS A 192 37.81 -14.81 20.71
N ARG A 193 37.33 -15.26 21.88
CA ARG A 193 35.96 -15.01 22.36
C ARG A 193 35.77 -13.54 22.67
N GLU A 194 36.73 -12.88 23.33
CA GLU A 194 36.69 -11.45 23.60
C GLU A 194 36.61 -10.62 22.29
N LEU A 195 37.42 -10.96 21.29
CA LEU A 195 37.31 -10.36 19.94
C LEU A 195 35.92 -10.53 19.33
N ALA A 196 35.29 -11.70 19.49
CA ALA A 196 33.94 -11.94 18.97
C ALA A 196 32.88 -11.16 19.76
N GLU A 197 33.08 -10.95 21.04
CA GLU A 197 32.21 -10.12 21.88
C GLU A 197 32.33 -8.65 21.51
N GLU A 198 33.55 -8.13 21.31
CA GLU A 198 33.77 -6.77 20.83
C GLU A 198 33.14 -6.55 19.44
N PHE A 199 33.26 -7.52 18.52
CA PHE A 199 32.57 -7.51 17.25
C PHE A 199 31.06 -7.44 17.42
N CYS A 200 30.50 -8.26 18.30
CA CYS A 200 29.07 -8.25 18.63
C CYS A 200 28.62 -6.92 19.22
N ASP A 201 29.40 -6.33 20.10
CA ASP A 201 29.12 -5.06 20.76
C ASP A 201 29.11 -3.90 19.75
N PHE A 202 30.09 -3.90 18.84
CA PHE A 202 30.10 -2.95 17.74
C PHE A 202 28.88 -3.10 16.84
N MET A 203 28.51 -4.34 16.46
CA MET A 203 27.33 -4.64 15.66
C MET A 203 26.03 -4.30 16.41
N ALA A 204 25.99 -4.37 17.72
CA ALA A 204 24.86 -3.94 18.54
C ALA A 204 24.73 -2.42 18.67
N GLY A 205 25.68 -1.61 18.12
CA GLY A 205 25.59 -0.15 18.14
C GLY A 205 26.47 0.55 19.16
N ARG A 206 27.20 -0.18 20.02
CA ARG A 206 28.15 0.39 21.01
C ARG A 206 29.44 0.89 20.36
N THR A 207 29.32 1.63 19.28
CA THR A 207 30.42 2.05 18.40
C THR A 207 31.24 3.19 18.97
N GLY A 208 30.62 4.14 19.67
CA GLY A 208 31.29 5.36 20.14
C GLY A 208 32.38 5.12 21.19
N THR A 209 32.17 4.18 22.08
CA THR A 209 33.14 3.81 23.12
C THR A 209 34.38 3.15 22.50
N TYR A 210 34.13 2.30 21.50
CA TYR A 210 35.19 1.59 20.81
C TYR A 210 36.04 2.54 19.94
N LEU A 211 35.42 3.42 19.16
CA LEU A 211 36.13 4.41 18.37
C LEU A 211 37.00 5.35 19.23
N ARG A 212 36.46 5.85 20.34
CA ARG A 212 37.24 6.67 21.28
C ARG A 212 38.43 5.93 21.87
N ARG A 213 38.32 4.61 22.12
CA ARG A 213 39.44 3.77 22.57
C ARG A 213 40.53 3.73 21.49
N LEU A 214 40.17 3.47 20.25
CA LEU A 214 41.12 3.41 19.13
C LEU A 214 41.77 4.77 18.86
N GLU A 215 41.00 5.85 18.90
CA GLU A 215 41.51 7.23 18.72
C GLU A 215 42.53 7.58 19.82
N ARG A 216 42.29 7.19 21.08
CA ARG A 216 43.25 7.35 22.17
C ARG A 216 44.50 6.52 21.95
N GLN A 217 44.38 5.21 21.61
CA GLN A 217 45.53 4.35 21.32
C GLN A 217 46.35 4.86 20.13
N MET A 218 45.70 5.47 19.13
CA MET A 218 46.40 6.09 18.01
C MET A 218 47.20 7.30 18.45
N ALA A 219 46.64 8.13 19.33
CA ALA A 219 47.35 9.30 19.88
C ALA A 219 48.56 8.88 20.75
N GLU A 220 48.37 7.88 21.65
CA GLU A 220 49.44 7.29 22.47
C GLU A 220 50.56 6.72 21.59
N ALA A 221 50.24 5.93 20.55
CA ALA A 221 51.22 5.38 19.64
C ALA A 221 51.96 6.49 18.85
N ALA A 222 51.33 7.60 18.54
CA ALA A 222 51.97 8.74 17.89
C ALA A 222 52.91 9.51 18.84
N GLU A 223 52.54 9.64 20.12
CA GLU A 223 53.38 10.24 21.18
C GLU A 223 54.63 9.38 21.44
N ASP A 224 54.47 8.05 21.44
CA ASP A 224 55.56 7.06 21.58
C ASP A 224 56.43 6.93 20.31
N MET A 225 56.18 7.72 19.26
CA MET A 225 56.85 7.69 17.94
C MET A 225 56.67 6.34 17.20
N GLU A 226 55.71 5.53 17.59
CA GLU A 226 55.31 4.28 16.92
C GLU A 226 54.44 4.58 15.68
N TYR A 227 54.97 5.29 14.68
CA TYR A 227 54.20 5.83 13.55
C TYR A 227 53.52 4.74 12.72
N GLU A 228 54.13 3.55 12.56
CA GLU A 228 53.50 2.45 11.85
C GLU A 228 52.27 1.91 12.57
N ARG A 229 52.29 1.86 13.90
CA ARG A 229 51.16 1.46 14.73
C ARG A 229 50.07 2.53 14.70
N ALA A 230 50.41 3.79 14.83
CA ALA A 230 49.48 4.92 14.72
C ALA A 230 48.82 4.93 13.33
N ALA A 231 49.56 4.68 12.24
CA ALA A 231 49.00 4.60 10.89
C ALA A 231 48.01 3.43 10.71
N ARG A 232 48.31 2.26 11.29
CA ARG A 232 47.37 1.10 11.28
C ARG A 232 46.08 1.46 12.02
N LEU A 233 46.19 2.02 13.23
CA LEU A 233 45.02 2.44 14.02
C LEU A 233 44.18 3.51 13.32
N ARG A 234 44.82 4.46 12.62
CA ARG A 234 44.11 5.44 11.77
C ARG A 234 43.33 4.74 10.65
N ASP A 235 43.95 3.79 9.96
CA ASP A 235 43.34 3.06 8.86
C ASP A 235 42.19 2.16 9.37
N ASP A 236 42.31 1.58 10.55
CA ASP A 236 41.26 0.81 11.24
C ASP A 236 40.07 1.71 11.64
N ILE A 237 40.34 2.89 12.20
CA ILE A 237 39.31 3.90 12.50
C ILE A 237 38.59 4.30 11.19
N GLY A 238 39.33 4.54 10.11
CA GLY A 238 38.80 4.84 8.79
C GLY A 238 37.89 3.73 8.25
N ALA A 239 38.29 2.46 8.38
CA ALA A 239 37.50 1.32 7.97
C ALA A 239 36.20 1.19 8.77
N LEU A 240 36.25 1.40 10.09
CA LEU A 240 35.07 1.40 10.95
C LEU A 240 34.12 2.55 10.64
N LYS A 241 34.63 3.79 10.46
CA LYS A 241 33.82 4.94 10.07
C LYS A 241 33.14 4.68 8.72
N LYS A 242 33.82 4.12 7.74
CA LYS A 242 33.27 3.74 6.44
C LYS A 242 32.19 2.63 6.55
N ALA A 243 32.40 1.64 7.43
CA ALA A 243 31.38 0.63 7.74
C ALA A 243 30.15 1.24 8.40
N MET A 244 30.34 2.30 9.20
CA MET A 244 29.25 3.05 9.84
C MET A 244 28.50 3.97 8.88
N GLU A 245 29.16 4.59 7.91
CA GLU A 245 28.54 5.45 6.89
C GLU A 245 27.57 4.69 6.00
N LYS A 246 27.82 3.40 5.72
CA LYS A 246 26.89 2.53 4.99
C LYS A 246 25.56 2.31 5.73
N ASN A 247 25.51 2.59 7.04
CA ASN A 247 24.29 2.53 7.86
C ASN A 247 23.86 3.97 8.15
N ALA A 248 22.87 4.48 7.42
CA ALA A 248 22.39 5.84 7.60
C ALA A 248 22.03 6.12 9.08
N VAL A 249 22.56 7.21 9.62
CA VAL A 249 22.12 7.73 10.92
C VAL A 249 20.75 8.35 10.71
N VAL A 250 19.76 7.88 11.44
CA VAL A 250 18.37 8.29 11.25
C VAL A 250 17.83 9.02 12.47
N LEU A 251 18.31 8.67 13.66
CA LEU A 251 17.91 9.28 14.94
C LEU A 251 19.15 9.79 15.66
N ALA A 252 19.09 10.98 16.21
CA ALA A 252 20.20 11.62 16.92
C ALA A 252 20.53 10.95 18.26
N ASP A 253 19.56 10.28 18.84
CA ASP A 253 19.66 9.52 20.08
C ASP A 253 20.04 8.05 19.82
N ALA A 254 20.54 7.36 20.84
CA ALA A 254 20.87 5.94 20.78
C ALA A 254 19.61 5.06 20.89
N THR A 255 18.53 5.41 20.20
CA THR A 255 17.24 4.71 20.26
C THR A 255 17.33 3.30 19.69
N ASP A 256 16.78 2.33 20.43
CA ASP A 256 16.48 0.99 19.95
C ASP A 256 14.98 0.86 19.71
N ALA A 257 14.57 0.87 18.44
CA ALA A 257 13.18 0.80 18.06
C ALA A 257 12.98 0.01 16.77
N ASP A 258 11.80 -0.57 16.60
CA ASP A 258 11.32 -1.06 15.31
C ASP A 258 10.18 -0.16 14.84
N LEU A 259 10.25 0.28 13.59
CA LEU A 259 9.21 1.07 12.95
C LEU A 259 8.48 0.19 11.95
N ILE A 260 7.19 0.01 12.16
CA ILE A 260 6.32 -0.81 11.33
C ILE A 260 5.35 0.13 10.62
N ALA A 261 5.32 0.08 9.30
CA ALA A 261 4.35 0.81 8.50
C ALA A 261 3.49 -0.17 7.69
N VAL A 262 2.24 0.20 7.49
CA VAL A 262 1.26 -0.57 6.74
C VAL A 262 0.68 0.34 5.65
N ALA A 263 0.79 -0.09 4.40
CA ALA A 263 0.06 0.51 3.29
C ALA A 263 -0.96 -0.52 2.80
N GLU A 264 -2.20 -0.13 2.73
CA GLU A 264 -3.30 -1.05 2.44
C GLU A 264 -4.29 -0.46 1.45
N ASP A 265 -4.96 -1.34 0.75
CA ASP A 265 -6.22 -1.06 0.06
C ASP A 265 -7.30 -2.05 0.50
N GLU A 266 -8.33 -2.22 -0.30
CA GLU A 266 -9.45 -3.07 0.06
C GLU A 266 -9.11 -4.56 0.08
N LEU A 267 -8.15 -5.02 -0.75
CA LEU A 267 -7.81 -6.44 -0.92
C LEU A 267 -6.42 -6.83 -0.42
N GLU A 268 -5.45 -5.90 -0.40
CA GLU A 268 -4.05 -6.18 -0.08
C GLU A 268 -3.50 -5.20 0.95
N ALA A 269 -2.51 -5.65 1.72
CA ALA A 269 -1.73 -4.81 2.61
C ALA A 269 -0.24 -5.11 2.49
N ALA A 270 0.57 -4.07 2.36
CA ALA A 270 2.03 -4.15 2.40
C ALA A 270 2.52 -3.70 3.78
N VAL A 271 3.28 -4.54 4.44
CA VAL A 271 3.95 -4.23 5.70
C VAL A 271 5.42 -3.96 5.42
N GLN A 272 5.95 -2.88 5.99
CA GLN A 272 7.39 -2.56 5.96
C GLN A 272 7.89 -2.26 7.36
N ILE A 273 9.08 -2.75 7.66
CA ILE A 273 9.68 -2.66 8.99
C ILE A 273 11.11 -2.14 8.84
N PHE A 274 11.46 -1.14 9.65
CA PHE A 274 12.85 -0.72 9.84
C PHE A 274 13.28 -1.07 11.25
N HIS A 275 14.35 -1.85 11.37
CA HIS A 275 14.99 -2.19 12.62
C HIS A 275 16.04 -1.13 12.96
N VAL A 276 15.78 -0.29 13.95
CA VAL A 276 16.69 0.74 14.42
C VAL A 276 17.38 0.28 15.70
N ARG A 277 18.69 0.32 15.73
CA ARG A 277 19.52 0.00 16.91
C ARG A 277 20.62 1.04 17.04
N GLY A 278 20.71 1.63 18.23
CA GLY A 278 21.65 2.73 18.50
C GLY A 278 21.41 3.93 17.58
N GLY A 279 20.16 4.29 17.31
CA GLY A 279 19.76 5.41 16.43
C GLY A 279 19.98 5.16 14.92
N ARG A 280 20.37 3.95 14.51
CA ARG A 280 20.69 3.63 13.10
C ARG A 280 19.81 2.51 12.56
N VAL A 281 19.37 2.64 11.32
CA VAL A 281 18.69 1.54 10.63
C VAL A 281 19.68 0.41 10.34
N ARG A 282 19.50 -0.71 11.02
CA ARG A 282 20.36 -1.91 10.89
C ARG A 282 19.80 -2.92 9.89
N GLY A 283 18.52 -2.86 9.63
CA GLY A 283 17.88 -3.76 8.68
C GLY A 283 16.49 -3.28 8.31
N GLN A 284 16.00 -3.85 7.22
CA GLN A 284 14.62 -3.66 6.77
C GLN A 284 14.02 -5.01 6.39
N ARG A 285 12.72 -5.14 6.63
CA ARG A 285 11.92 -6.30 6.25
C ARG A 285 10.59 -5.83 5.70
N GLY A 286 10.00 -6.55 4.75
CA GLY A 286 8.67 -6.22 4.26
C GLY A 286 8.08 -7.37 3.45
N TRP A 287 6.78 -7.46 3.48
CA TRP A 287 5.97 -8.41 2.72
C TRP A 287 4.65 -7.78 2.31
N VAL A 288 3.95 -8.43 1.40
CA VAL A 288 2.57 -8.08 1.03
C VAL A 288 1.68 -9.27 1.40
N THR A 289 0.51 -8.98 1.93
CA THR A 289 -0.48 -9.97 2.35
C THR A 289 -1.83 -9.65 1.75
N ASP A 290 -2.61 -10.69 1.43
CA ASP A 290 -3.99 -10.55 1.00
C ASP A 290 -4.90 -10.30 2.22
N LYS A 291 -5.77 -9.30 2.15
CA LYS A 291 -6.79 -9.03 3.17
C LYS A 291 -7.96 -9.96 2.93
N VAL A 292 -7.97 -11.08 3.61
CA VAL A 292 -9.00 -12.11 3.48
C VAL A 292 -10.33 -11.68 4.09
N GLU A 293 -10.33 -10.68 4.97
CA GLU A 293 -11.49 -10.11 5.63
C GLU A 293 -11.37 -8.58 5.76
N GLU A 294 -12.47 -7.93 6.07
CA GLU A 294 -12.44 -6.51 6.41
C GLU A 294 -11.76 -6.37 7.77
N ILE A 295 -10.53 -5.88 7.75
CA ILE A 295 -9.67 -5.78 8.93
C ILE A 295 -9.17 -4.36 9.09
N THR A 296 -9.17 -3.86 10.31
CA THR A 296 -8.64 -2.52 10.61
C THR A 296 -7.12 -2.47 10.55
N THR A 297 -6.55 -1.30 10.29
CA THR A 297 -5.09 -1.09 10.33
C THR A 297 -4.49 -1.50 11.67
N GLY A 298 -5.19 -1.27 12.79
CA GLY A 298 -4.74 -1.71 14.13
C GLY A 298 -4.65 -3.22 14.26
N ALA A 299 -5.62 -3.96 13.74
CA ALA A 299 -5.60 -5.42 13.73
C ALA A 299 -4.54 -5.98 12.77
N LEU A 300 -4.30 -5.34 11.61
CA LEU A 300 -3.18 -5.67 10.73
C LEU A 300 -1.83 -5.49 11.43
N VAL A 301 -1.68 -4.41 12.21
CA VAL A 301 -0.48 -4.18 13.03
C VAL A 301 -0.33 -5.26 14.07
N GLU A 302 -1.40 -5.66 14.79
CA GLU A 302 -1.36 -6.74 15.75
C GLU A 302 -0.83 -8.05 15.14
N HIS A 303 -1.40 -8.44 14.01
CA HIS A 303 -0.94 -9.62 13.29
C HIS A 303 0.52 -9.50 12.83
N ALA A 304 0.93 -8.33 12.34
CA ALA A 304 2.33 -8.09 11.95
C ALA A 304 3.28 -8.22 13.16
N LEU A 305 2.88 -7.74 14.33
CA LEU A 305 3.64 -7.88 15.58
C LEU A 305 3.75 -9.35 16.00
N GLN A 306 2.66 -10.11 15.92
CA GLN A 306 2.65 -11.55 16.21
C GLN A 306 3.59 -12.33 15.31
N GLN A 307 3.54 -12.06 14.01
CA GLN A 307 4.42 -12.70 13.03
C GLN A 307 5.90 -12.33 13.26
N LEU A 308 6.16 -11.05 13.60
CA LEU A 308 7.52 -10.56 13.80
C LEU A 308 8.16 -11.11 15.07
N TYR A 309 7.41 -11.11 16.17
CA TYR A 309 7.95 -11.42 17.50
C TYR A 309 7.43 -12.74 18.09
N GLY A 310 6.59 -13.48 17.38
CA GLY A 310 6.02 -14.73 17.88
C GLY A 310 7.05 -15.80 18.26
N GLU A 311 8.22 -15.80 17.62
CA GLU A 311 9.33 -16.72 17.92
C GLU A 311 10.55 -16.00 18.57
N GLU A 312 10.53 -14.66 18.67
CA GLU A 312 11.62 -13.87 19.20
C GLU A 312 11.52 -13.69 20.71
N THR A 313 12.66 -13.56 21.38
CA THR A 313 12.74 -13.30 22.82
C THR A 313 13.93 -12.41 23.17
N GLY A 314 13.88 -11.78 24.33
CA GLY A 314 14.98 -10.98 24.85
C GLY A 314 15.28 -9.75 23.98
N ASP A 315 16.55 -9.48 23.73
CA ASP A 315 17.03 -8.29 22.99
C ASP A 315 16.62 -8.25 21.51
N ALA A 316 16.07 -9.34 20.96
CA ALA A 316 15.49 -9.32 19.60
C ALA A 316 14.24 -8.46 19.54
N VAL A 317 13.49 -8.36 20.63
CA VAL A 317 12.36 -7.43 20.79
C VAL A 317 12.92 -6.08 21.26
N PRO A 318 12.69 -4.96 20.56
CA PRO A 318 13.23 -3.66 20.94
C PRO A 318 12.53 -3.08 22.17
N ARG A 319 13.09 -2.01 22.74
CA ARG A 319 12.46 -1.28 23.85
C ARG A 319 11.23 -0.49 23.40
N GLU A 320 11.20 -0.13 22.14
CA GLU A 320 10.15 0.70 21.54
C GLU A 320 9.72 0.12 20.21
N VAL A 321 8.41 0.03 20.00
CA VAL A 321 7.80 -0.34 18.73
C VAL A 321 6.91 0.81 18.30
N LEU A 322 7.19 1.36 17.11
CA LEU A 322 6.45 2.46 16.52
C LEU A 322 5.56 1.93 15.39
N VAL A 323 4.29 2.28 15.43
CA VAL A 323 3.25 1.75 14.51
C VAL A 323 2.39 2.87 13.95
N PRO A 324 1.71 2.68 12.80
CA PRO A 324 0.83 3.70 12.22
C PRO A 324 -0.50 3.82 12.96
N ALA A 325 -0.99 2.72 13.53
CA ALA A 325 -2.20 2.65 14.35
C ALA A 325 -2.00 1.65 15.49
N LEU A 326 -2.60 1.90 16.63
CA LEU A 326 -2.54 0.96 17.75
C LEU A 326 -3.55 -0.17 17.55
N PRO A 327 -3.22 -1.42 17.97
CA PRO A 327 -4.19 -2.49 18.14
C PRO A 327 -5.29 -2.09 19.15
N ASP A 328 -6.46 -2.68 19.02
CA ASP A 328 -7.56 -2.50 19.95
C ASP A 328 -8.06 -3.86 20.45
N PRO A 329 -7.88 -4.18 21.75
CA PRO A 329 -7.20 -3.41 22.80
C PRO A 329 -5.66 -3.43 22.69
N VAL A 330 -4.98 -2.37 23.15
CA VAL A 330 -3.51 -2.22 23.07
C VAL A 330 -2.78 -2.95 24.20
N GLU A 331 -3.39 -3.01 25.38
CA GLU A 331 -2.77 -3.51 26.61
C GLU A 331 -2.29 -4.96 26.50
N PRO A 332 -3.10 -5.93 26.00
CA PRO A 332 -2.66 -7.33 25.87
C PRO A 332 -1.45 -7.49 24.93
N VAL A 333 -1.41 -6.70 23.86
CA VAL A 333 -0.30 -6.75 22.88
C VAL A 333 0.98 -6.18 23.52
N GLN A 334 0.87 -5.08 24.25
CA GLN A 334 2.02 -4.47 24.93
C GLN A 334 2.54 -5.36 26.08
N GLU A 335 1.65 -6.00 26.83
CA GLU A 335 2.01 -6.97 27.88
C GLU A 335 2.71 -8.19 27.28
N TRP A 336 2.18 -8.72 26.17
CA TRP A 336 2.79 -9.82 25.45
C TRP A 336 4.21 -9.50 24.96
N LEU A 337 4.41 -8.31 24.35
CA LEU A 337 5.74 -7.85 23.91
C LEU A 337 6.70 -7.69 25.08
N THR A 338 6.22 -7.17 26.22
CA THR A 338 6.98 -7.01 27.46
C THR A 338 7.41 -8.37 28.01
N GLY A 339 6.52 -9.36 28.02
CA GLY A 339 6.82 -10.74 28.40
C GLY A 339 7.84 -11.40 27.48
N ARG A 340 7.74 -11.17 26.15
CA ARG A 340 8.72 -11.68 25.17
C ARG A 340 10.10 -11.08 25.35
N ARG A 341 10.16 -9.78 25.66
CA ARG A 341 11.42 -9.10 25.91
C ARG A 341 12.02 -9.43 27.29
N GLY A 342 11.19 -9.67 28.30
CA GLY A 342 11.60 -9.76 29.73
C GLY A 342 11.84 -8.39 30.39
N SER A 343 11.46 -7.30 29.74
CA SER A 343 11.50 -5.93 30.25
C SER A 343 10.51 -5.06 29.47
N SER A 344 10.13 -3.90 30.02
CA SER A 344 9.11 -3.01 29.46
C SER A 344 9.35 -2.68 27.98
N VAL A 345 8.29 -2.80 27.18
CA VAL A 345 8.24 -2.42 25.76
C VAL A 345 7.19 -1.31 25.58
N SER A 346 7.56 -0.22 24.92
CA SER A 346 6.64 0.86 24.57
C SER A 346 6.10 0.67 23.16
N LEU A 347 4.79 0.46 23.04
CA LEU A 347 4.08 0.41 21.75
C LEU A 347 3.33 1.73 21.56
N ARG A 348 3.63 2.49 20.49
CA ARG A 348 3.02 3.81 20.28
C ARG A 348 3.05 4.29 18.84
N VAL A 349 2.19 5.27 18.53
CA VAL A 349 2.19 6.01 17.27
C VAL A 349 3.05 7.26 17.40
N PRO A 350 4.08 7.47 16.57
CA PRO A 350 4.93 8.66 16.64
C PRO A 350 4.18 9.89 16.11
N GLN A 351 4.08 10.94 16.95
CA GLN A 351 3.29 12.14 16.64
C GLN A 351 4.13 13.30 16.07
N ARG A 352 5.42 13.40 16.45
CA ARG A 352 6.30 14.52 16.10
C ARG A 352 7.78 14.15 16.12
N GLY A 353 8.62 15.02 15.55
CA GLY A 353 10.09 14.89 15.56
C GLY A 353 10.60 13.80 14.61
N ASP A 354 11.88 13.43 14.80
CA ASP A 354 12.61 12.52 13.91
C ASP A 354 11.96 11.14 13.76
N LYS A 355 11.32 10.63 14.82
CA LYS A 355 10.59 9.35 14.78
C LYS A 355 9.38 9.41 13.84
N LYS A 356 8.66 10.55 13.79
CA LYS A 356 7.57 10.74 12.84
C LYS A 356 8.10 10.83 11.41
N ALA A 357 9.14 11.62 11.17
CA ALA A 357 9.75 11.75 9.85
C ALA A 357 10.28 10.39 9.31
N LEU A 358 10.87 9.58 10.20
CA LEU A 358 11.29 8.23 9.83
C LEU A 358 10.10 7.32 9.55
N MET A 359 9.02 7.39 10.33
CA MET A 359 7.78 6.64 10.08
C MET A 359 7.19 6.98 8.71
N GLU A 360 7.17 8.26 8.32
CA GLU A 360 6.72 8.69 6.99
C GLU A 360 7.58 8.09 5.87
N THR A 361 8.87 7.90 6.13
CA THR A 361 9.77 7.22 5.18
C THR A 361 9.43 5.73 5.05
N VAL A 362 9.20 5.04 6.19
CA VAL A 362 8.78 3.63 6.17
C VAL A 362 7.41 3.48 5.50
N GLN A 363 6.50 4.42 5.74
CA GLN A 363 5.17 4.44 5.12
C GLN A 363 5.25 4.58 3.59
N ARG A 364 6.11 5.46 3.08
CA ARG A 364 6.34 5.57 1.62
C ARG A 364 6.89 4.27 1.04
N ASN A 365 7.78 3.60 1.76
CA ASN A 365 8.31 2.30 1.32
C ASN A 365 7.22 1.22 1.30
N ALA A 366 6.30 1.21 2.27
CA ALA A 366 5.14 0.32 2.26
C ALA A 366 4.23 0.60 1.05
N GLN A 367 3.93 1.86 0.76
CA GLN A 367 3.15 2.26 -0.42
C GLN A 367 3.82 1.82 -1.72
N GLN A 368 5.13 2.05 -1.86
CA GLN A 368 5.88 1.62 -3.05
C GLN A 368 5.90 0.09 -3.19
N ALA A 369 6.03 -0.64 -2.08
CA ALA A 369 6.00 -2.11 -2.10
C ALA A 369 4.65 -2.64 -2.57
N LEU A 370 3.54 -2.04 -2.12
CA LEU A 370 2.18 -2.39 -2.57
C LEU A 370 2.01 -2.13 -4.06
N VAL A 371 2.39 -0.94 -4.54
CA VAL A 371 2.33 -0.57 -5.97
C VAL A 371 3.17 -1.52 -6.82
N LEU A 372 4.39 -1.84 -6.39
CA LEU A 372 5.27 -2.75 -7.12
C LEU A 372 4.71 -4.17 -7.18
N HIS A 373 4.11 -4.65 -6.07
CA HIS A 373 3.43 -5.96 -6.02
C HIS A 373 2.29 -6.01 -7.03
N LYS A 374 1.40 -5.04 -7.01
CA LYS A 374 0.28 -4.93 -7.96
C LYS A 374 0.74 -4.84 -9.41
N THR A 375 1.80 -4.07 -9.68
CA THR A 375 2.37 -3.96 -11.03
C THR A 375 2.92 -5.30 -11.53
N LYS A 376 3.63 -6.05 -10.69
CA LYS A 376 4.14 -7.39 -11.02
C LYS A 376 3.01 -8.36 -11.31
N ARG A 377 2.00 -8.39 -10.44
CA ARG A 377 0.81 -9.25 -10.59
C ARG A 377 0.08 -8.92 -11.90
N ALA A 378 -0.10 -7.63 -12.21
CA ALA A 378 -0.74 -7.17 -13.44
C ALA A 378 0.04 -7.50 -14.72
N SER A 379 1.36 -7.61 -14.67
CA SER A 379 2.21 -7.92 -15.83
C SER A 379 2.44 -9.41 -16.07
N ASP A 380 2.09 -10.27 -15.13
CA ASP A 380 2.24 -11.71 -15.25
C ASP A 380 1.14 -12.29 -16.16
N LEU A 381 1.54 -12.96 -17.25
CA LEU A 381 0.63 -13.51 -18.25
C LEU A 381 -0.27 -14.61 -17.66
N THR A 382 0.32 -15.52 -16.88
CA THR A 382 -0.40 -16.63 -16.25
C THR A 382 -1.47 -16.12 -15.28
N THR A 383 -1.11 -15.13 -14.46
CA THR A 383 -2.04 -14.48 -13.53
C THR A 383 -3.18 -13.79 -14.27
N ARG A 384 -2.91 -13.14 -15.40
CA ARG A 384 -3.96 -12.47 -16.22
C ARG A 384 -4.91 -13.47 -16.87
N SER A 385 -4.40 -14.54 -17.50
CA SER A 385 -5.24 -15.57 -18.08
C SER A 385 -6.14 -16.21 -17.04
N ARG A 386 -5.58 -16.56 -15.88
CA ARG A 386 -6.33 -17.07 -14.75
C ARG A 386 -7.40 -16.09 -14.24
N ALA A 387 -7.09 -14.80 -14.19
CA ALA A 387 -8.06 -13.78 -13.78
C ALA A 387 -9.27 -13.72 -14.72
N LEU A 388 -9.04 -13.80 -16.04
CA LEU A 388 -10.11 -13.78 -17.04
C LEU A 388 -10.95 -15.08 -16.99
N GLU A 389 -10.31 -16.24 -16.75
CA GLU A 389 -10.99 -17.52 -16.54
C GLU A 389 -11.85 -17.48 -15.27
N GLU A 390 -11.31 -17.01 -14.13
CA GLU A 390 -12.05 -16.89 -12.88
C GLU A 390 -13.26 -15.94 -13.01
N ILE A 391 -13.16 -14.87 -13.81
CA ILE A 391 -14.30 -13.99 -14.11
C ILE A 391 -15.33 -14.73 -14.94
N SER A 392 -14.92 -15.45 -16.00
CA SER A 392 -15.81 -16.24 -16.84
C SER A 392 -16.59 -17.28 -16.01
N ASP A 393 -15.89 -18.04 -15.18
CA ASP A 393 -16.49 -19.05 -14.33
C ASP A 393 -17.47 -18.45 -13.30
N ALA A 394 -17.09 -17.33 -12.69
CA ALA A 394 -17.90 -16.68 -11.65
C ALA A 394 -19.18 -16.04 -12.20
N LEU A 395 -19.14 -15.51 -13.42
CA LEU A 395 -20.27 -14.85 -14.07
C LEU A 395 -21.04 -15.78 -15.01
N GLY A 396 -20.59 -17.03 -15.19
CA GLY A 396 -21.23 -18.01 -16.08
C GLY A 396 -21.13 -17.63 -17.56
N LEU A 397 -20.02 -17.01 -17.98
CA LEU A 397 -19.79 -16.65 -19.37
C LEU A 397 -19.31 -17.86 -20.19
N ASP A 398 -19.67 -17.92 -21.45
CA ASP A 398 -19.26 -19.00 -22.36
C ASP A 398 -17.75 -19.03 -22.64
N SER A 399 -17.09 -17.89 -22.51
CA SER A 399 -15.66 -17.74 -22.71
C SER A 399 -15.07 -16.59 -21.87
N ALA A 400 -13.74 -16.64 -21.68
CA ALA A 400 -13.03 -15.60 -20.95
C ALA A 400 -13.18 -14.22 -21.64
N PRO A 401 -13.60 -13.17 -20.93
CA PRO A 401 -13.87 -11.85 -21.52
C PRO A 401 -12.56 -11.12 -21.81
N LEU A 402 -12.01 -11.30 -23.01
CA LEU A 402 -10.74 -10.69 -23.44
C LEU A 402 -10.82 -9.17 -23.50
N ARG A 403 -11.99 -8.62 -23.88
CA ARG A 403 -12.23 -7.19 -23.92
C ARG A 403 -13.31 -6.80 -22.92
N ILE A 404 -12.95 -5.92 -21.99
CA ILE A 404 -13.81 -5.44 -20.91
C ILE A 404 -13.88 -3.92 -20.99
N GLU A 405 -15.09 -3.37 -20.97
CA GLU A 405 -15.33 -1.93 -20.83
C GLU A 405 -15.91 -1.64 -19.46
N CYS A 406 -15.34 -0.66 -18.72
CA CYS A 406 -15.87 -0.26 -17.42
C CYS A 406 -16.31 1.21 -17.44
N TYR A 407 -17.46 1.45 -16.80
CA TYR A 407 -18.13 2.75 -16.76
C TYR A 407 -18.28 3.24 -15.33
N ASP A 408 -17.89 4.50 -15.10
CA ASP A 408 -18.04 5.22 -13.83
C ASP A 408 -18.75 6.55 -14.06
N ILE A 409 -19.75 6.86 -13.25
CA ILE A 409 -20.49 8.12 -13.26
C ILE A 409 -19.96 9.05 -12.20
N SER A 410 -19.51 10.21 -12.62
CA SER A 410 -18.92 11.20 -11.72
C SER A 410 -19.63 12.53 -11.79
N HIS A 411 -20.00 13.06 -10.60
CA HIS A 411 -20.63 14.37 -10.46
C HIS A 411 -19.60 15.46 -10.24
N LEU A 412 -19.67 16.50 -11.07
CA LEU A 412 -18.95 17.76 -10.85
C LEU A 412 -19.87 18.71 -10.06
N GLN A 413 -19.37 19.34 -9.01
CA GLN A 413 -20.14 20.34 -8.24
C GLN A 413 -20.84 21.32 -9.18
N GLY A 414 -22.17 21.32 -9.20
CA GLY A 414 -23.03 21.99 -10.16
C GLY A 414 -23.56 21.01 -11.20
N ASP A 415 -24.08 21.47 -12.30
CA ASP A 415 -24.94 20.76 -13.24
C ASP A 415 -24.24 19.81 -14.25
N ASP A 416 -22.93 19.54 -14.11
CA ASP A 416 -22.18 18.73 -15.08
C ASP A 416 -21.96 17.28 -14.59
N VAL A 417 -22.72 16.33 -15.12
CA VAL A 417 -22.50 14.89 -14.92
C VAL A 417 -21.64 14.34 -16.09
N VAL A 418 -20.59 13.61 -15.77
CA VAL A 418 -19.68 13.02 -16.76
C VAL A 418 -19.51 11.53 -16.47
N ALA A 419 -19.75 10.70 -17.48
CA ALA A 419 -19.39 9.29 -17.46
C ALA A 419 -17.98 9.07 -18.04
N SER A 420 -17.19 8.24 -17.38
CA SER A 420 -15.91 7.76 -17.88
C SER A 420 -16.03 6.32 -18.34
N MET A 421 -15.35 6.00 -19.46
CA MET A 421 -15.22 4.64 -19.99
C MET A 421 -13.75 4.30 -20.09
N VAL A 422 -13.35 3.21 -19.47
CA VAL A 422 -12.03 2.61 -19.64
C VAL A 422 -12.14 1.26 -20.32
N VAL A 423 -11.10 0.88 -21.04
CA VAL A 423 -11.05 -0.36 -21.83
C VAL A 423 -9.87 -1.19 -21.40
N PHE A 424 -10.11 -2.47 -21.17
CA PHE A 424 -9.09 -3.48 -20.93
C PHE A 424 -9.14 -4.55 -22.00
N GLU A 425 -7.99 -4.93 -22.53
CA GLU A 425 -7.83 -6.07 -23.44
C GLU A 425 -6.79 -7.01 -22.88
N ASP A 426 -7.11 -8.30 -22.87
CA ASP A 426 -6.26 -9.34 -22.30
C ASP A 426 -5.77 -8.97 -20.89
N GLY A 427 -6.68 -8.41 -20.08
CA GLY A 427 -6.40 -7.94 -18.73
C GLY A 427 -5.47 -6.71 -18.63
N LEU A 428 -5.15 -6.02 -19.71
CA LEU A 428 -4.31 -4.82 -19.77
C LEU A 428 -5.10 -3.58 -20.20
N ALA A 429 -4.78 -2.45 -19.58
CA ALA A 429 -5.41 -1.17 -19.85
C ALA A 429 -5.08 -0.63 -21.25
N ARG A 430 -6.07 -0.39 -22.11
CA ARG A 430 -5.98 0.23 -23.42
C ARG A 430 -6.29 1.72 -23.37
N LYS A 431 -5.35 2.51 -22.87
CA LYS A 431 -5.56 3.96 -22.59
C LYS A 431 -5.93 4.78 -23.82
N SER A 432 -5.56 4.37 -25.04
CA SER A 432 -5.94 5.03 -26.29
C SER A 432 -7.44 4.99 -26.56
N GLU A 433 -8.13 4.00 -25.98
CA GLU A 433 -9.56 3.79 -26.18
C GLU A 433 -10.43 4.34 -25.04
N TYR A 434 -9.84 4.97 -24.03
CA TYR A 434 -10.59 5.62 -22.95
C TYR A 434 -11.44 6.79 -23.48
N ARG A 435 -12.67 6.90 -23.01
CA ARG A 435 -13.62 7.94 -23.44
C ARG A 435 -14.32 8.59 -22.27
N ARG A 436 -14.83 9.79 -22.53
CA ARG A 436 -15.67 10.55 -21.59
C ARG A 436 -16.94 10.97 -22.29
N PHE A 437 -18.03 10.82 -21.60
CA PHE A 437 -19.36 11.18 -22.09
C PHE A 437 -19.94 12.25 -21.19
N GLN A 438 -20.24 13.41 -21.71
CA GLN A 438 -21.03 14.40 -21.01
C GLN A 438 -22.50 13.98 -21.06
N ILE A 439 -23.15 13.85 -19.90
CA ILE A 439 -24.58 13.57 -19.80
C ILE A 439 -25.35 14.83 -20.18
N LYS A 440 -26.34 14.72 -21.05
CA LYS A 440 -27.09 15.84 -21.60
C LYS A 440 -28.61 15.66 -21.53
N GLY A 441 -29.09 14.45 -21.27
CA GLY A 441 -30.51 14.09 -21.40
C GLY A 441 -31.41 14.64 -20.30
N PHE A 442 -30.85 15.09 -19.18
CA PHE A 442 -31.63 15.59 -18.05
C PHE A 442 -30.78 16.46 -17.11
N ALA A 443 -31.46 17.26 -16.28
CA ALA A 443 -30.82 18.03 -15.22
C ALA A 443 -31.03 17.30 -13.89
N GLY A 444 -29.96 17.11 -13.12
CA GLY A 444 -29.99 16.47 -11.80
C GLY A 444 -28.94 15.35 -11.62
N GLN A 445 -28.87 14.80 -10.43
CA GLN A 445 -27.95 13.73 -10.04
C GLN A 445 -28.71 12.40 -10.03
N ASP A 446 -28.72 11.71 -11.17
CA ASP A 446 -29.34 10.39 -11.33
C ASP A 446 -28.36 9.46 -12.04
N ASP A 447 -27.66 8.65 -11.26
CA ASP A 447 -26.64 7.73 -11.75
C ASP A 447 -27.23 6.63 -12.62
N VAL A 448 -28.45 6.18 -12.33
CA VAL A 448 -29.16 5.13 -13.07
C VAL A 448 -29.50 5.60 -14.47
N ARG A 449 -30.10 6.78 -14.59
CA ARG A 449 -30.40 7.40 -15.90
C ARG A 449 -29.15 7.79 -16.66
N SER A 450 -28.09 8.23 -15.95
CA SER A 450 -26.80 8.55 -16.56
C SER A 450 -26.14 7.31 -17.17
N MET A 451 -26.21 6.17 -16.45
CA MET A 451 -25.69 4.89 -16.94
C MET A 451 -26.43 4.44 -18.17
N HIS A 452 -27.75 4.46 -18.16
CA HIS A 452 -28.58 4.12 -19.34
C HIS A 452 -28.24 5.01 -20.54
N GLU A 453 -28.12 6.35 -20.35
CA GLU A 453 -27.76 7.26 -21.46
C GLU A 453 -26.38 6.95 -22.03
N VAL A 454 -25.37 6.71 -21.21
CA VAL A 454 -24.02 6.49 -21.72
C VAL A 454 -23.89 5.16 -22.46
N ILE A 455 -24.48 4.09 -21.93
CA ILE A 455 -24.50 2.77 -22.59
C ILE A 455 -25.22 2.86 -23.91
N THR A 456 -26.44 3.44 -23.94
CA THR A 456 -27.20 3.65 -25.19
C THR A 456 -26.39 4.43 -26.23
N ARG A 457 -25.71 5.52 -25.85
CA ARG A 457 -24.90 6.33 -26.79
C ARG A 457 -23.69 5.57 -27.31
N ARG A 458 -23.04 4.76 -26.46
CA ARG A 458 -21.89 3.94 -26.84
C ARG A 458 -22.28 2.89 -27.87
N PHE A 459 -23.33 2.15 -27.58
CA PHE A 459 -23.73 1.00 -28.40
C PHE A 459 -24.54 1.37 -29.66
N ARG A 460 -25.31 2.45 -29.66
CA ARG A 460 -25.85 3.02 -30.89
C ARG A 460 -24.74 3.36 -31.90
N ARG A 461 -23.65 3.90 -31.43
CA ARG A 461 -22.52 4.22 -32.29
C ARG A 461 -21.81 2.96 -32.78
N TYR A 462 -21.74 1.92 -31.98
CA TYR A 462 -21.24 0.62 -32.41
C TYR A 462 -22.11 0.02 -33.51
N LEU A 463 -23.43 0.00 -33.34
CA LEU A 463 -24.37 -0.52 -34.35
C LEU A 463 -24.30 0.28 -35.65
N ALA A 464 -24.25 1.61 -35.59
CA ALA A 464 -24.08 2.46 -36.77
C ALA A 464 -22.75 2.21 -37.50
N GLU A 465 -21.68 1.87 -36.81
CA GLU A 465 -20.41 1.50 -37.44
C GLU A 465 -20.48 0.09 -38.04
N LYS A 466 -21.13 -0.86 -37.33
CA LYS A 466 -21.40 -2.23 -37.80
C LYS A 466 -22.19 -2.20 -39.13
N GLU A 467 -23.28 -1.40 -39.23
CA GLU A 467 -24.08 -1.22 -40.43
C GLU A 467 -23.27 -0.60 -41.57
N ARG A 468 -22.40 0.35 -41.28
CA ARG A 468 -21.57 1.02 -42.29
C ARG A 468 -20.49 0.13 -42.89
N THR A 469 -19.93 -0.79 -42.08
CA THR A 469 -18.83 -1.66 -42.51
C THR A 469 -19.28 -2.95 -43.16
N GLY A 470 -20.54 -3.34 -43.03
CA GLY A 470 -21.11 -4.57 -43.64
C GLY A 470 -20.51 -5.88 -43.17
N GLU A 471 -19.73 -5.86 -42.09
CA GLU A 471 -18.86 -6.95 -41.69
C GLU A 471 -19.50 -7.92 -40.66
N TRP A 472 -20.75 -8.19 -40.67
CA TRP A 472 -21.36 -9.25 -39.84
C TRP A 472 -22.77 -9.58 -40.34
N THR A 473 -22.85 -10.26 -41.47
CA THR A 473 -24.05 -11.04 -41.77
C THR A 473 -23.85 -12.44 -41.21
N ASP A 474 -24.74 -12.84 -40.31
CA ASP A 474 -24.82 -14.19 -39.81
C ASP A 474 -24.87 -15.18 -40.96
N GLY A 475 -23.98 -16.21 -40.90
CA GLY A 475 -24.16 -17.46 -41.62
C GLY A 475 -23.43 -17.66 -42.92
N GLU A 476 -22.10 -17.53 -42.94
CA GLU A 476 -21.28 -18.37 -43.80
C GLU A 476 -20.18 -19.01 -42.95
N GLU A 477 -20.27 -20.31 -42.76
CA GLU A 477 -19.19 -21.14 -42.23
C GLU A 477 -17.92 -20.88 -43.05
N PRO A 478 -16.73 -20.73 -42.44
CA PRO A 478 -15.48 -20.62 -43.19
C PRO A 478 -15.30 -21.92 -43.96
N GLY A 479 -15.44 -21.79 -45.30
CA GLY A 479 -15.26 -22.90 -46.26
C GLY A 479 -13.95 -23.63 -45.96
N ALA A 480 -14.04 -24.95 -46.07
CA ALA A 480 -13.01 -25.94 -45.88
C ALA A 480 -11.61 -25.47 -46.28
N VAL A 481 -10.68 -25.61 -45.34
CA VAL A 481 -9.24 -25.46 -45.57
C VAL A 481 -8.83 -26.38 -46.71
N ALA A 482 -8.46 -25.82 -47.87
CA ALA A 482 -7.84 -26.55 -48.93
C ALA A 482 -6.46 -27.04 -48.53
N GLU A 483 -6.21 -28.32 -48.76
CA GLU A 483 -4.93 -28.99 -48.48
C GLU A 483 -3.77 -28.29 -49.26
N PRO A 484 -2.56 -28.23 -48.69
CA PRO A 484 -1.39 -27.65 -49.32
C PRO A 484 -0.76 -28.63 -50.31
N GLY A 485 -1.02 -28.48 -51.62
CA GLY A 485 -0.39 -29.32 -52.58
C GLY A 485 -0.81 -29.05 -54.00
N ALA A 486 -0.38 -27.97 -54.63
CA ALA A 486 -0.09 -27.86 -56.09
C ALA A 486 0.53 -26.49 -56.37
N VAL A 487 1.77 -26.51 -56.84
CA VAL A 487 2.48 -25.36 -57.40
C VAL A 487 1.98 -25.18 -58.82
N PRO A 488 1.45 -24.02 -59.24
CA PRO A 488 1.29 -23.70 -60.67
C PRO A 488 2.52 -22.94 -61.15
N GLU A 489 2.99 -23.34 -62.30
CA GLU A 489 4.07 -22.73 -63.08
C GLU A 489 3.77 -21.30 -63.49
N ALA A 490 4.85 -20.53 -63.62
CA ALA A 490 4.88 -19.14 -64.04
C ALA A 490 4.27 -18.92 -65.41
N GLY A 491 3.21 -18.11 -65.49
CA GLY A 491 2.72 -17.44 -66.68
C GLY A 491 2.87 -15.94 -66.52
N THR A 492 3.76 -15.36 -67.33
CA THR A 492 3.92 -13.92 -67.55
C THR A 492 2.66 -13.38 -68.18
N ASP A 493 1.99 -12.40 -67.55
CA ASP A 493 1.50 -11.18 -68.16
C ASP A 493 0.97 -10.23 -67.10
N GLY A 494 1.44 -8.98 -67.12
CA GLY A 494 1.14 -7.97 -66.15
C GLY A 494 -0.27 -7.42 -66.29
N GLU A 495 -0.87 -7.17 -65.17
CA GLU A 495 -1.78 -6.04 -64.93
C GLU A 495 -2.07 -5.93 -63.43
N GLY A 496 -1.86 -4.77 -62.89
CA GLY A 496 -2.34 -4.14 -61.67
C GLY A 496 -2.60 -5.01 -60.45
N LEU A 497 -1.59 -5.16 -59.56
CA LEU A 497 -1.83 -5.51 -58.17
C LEU A 497 -2.61 -4.35 -57.54
N GLY A 498 -3.92 -4.48 -57.48
CA GLY A 498 -4.74 -3.66 -56.62
C GLY A 498 -4.27 -3.81 -55.19
N GLU A 499 -4.05 -2.71 -54.50
CA GLU A 499 -3.79 -2.71 -53.04
C GLU A 499 -4.87 -3.57 -52.33
N PRO A 500 -4.50 -4.42 -51.39
CA PRO A 500 -5.50 -5.14 -50.58
C PRO A 500 -6.45 -4.11 -49.96
N PRO A 501 -7.76 -4.37 -49.89
CA PRO A 501 -8.72 -3.44 -49.30
C PRO A 501 -8.26 -3.09 -47.91
N ALA A 502 -8.07 -1.79 -47.64
CA ALA A 502 -7.73 -1.28 -46.32
C ALA A 502 -8.72 -1.84 -45.31
N SER A 503 -8.22 -2.44 -44.21
CA SER A 503 -9.03 -3.01 -43.13
C SER A 503 -10.14 -2.01 -42.79
N THR A 504 -11.40 -2.41 -42.95
CA THR A 504 -12.56 -1.56 -42.67
C THR A 504 -12.64 -1.14 -41.20
N LEU A 505 -11.89 -1.81 -40.32
CA LEU A 505 -11.84 -1.59 -38.88
C LEU A 505 -10.72 -0.63 -38.41
N THR A 506 -9.84 -0.19 -39.34
CA THR A 506 -8.75 0.74 -38.99
C THR A 506 -8.94 2.10 -39.70
N GLU A 507 -8.45 3.19 -39.09
CA GLU A 507 -8.29 4.50 -39.74
C GLU A 507 -7.10 4.44 -40.73
N ASP A 508 -6.97 5.43 -41.62
CA ASP A 508 -5.90 5.48 -42.64
C ASP A 508 -4.48 5.48 -42.03
N ASP A 509 -4.35 5.79 -40.75
CA ASP A 509 -3.10 5.77 -39.98
C ASP A 509 -2.85 4.42 -39.25
N GLY A 510 -3.62 3.37 -39.54
CA GLY A 510 -3.52 2.04 -38.92
C GLY A 510 -4.11 1.93 -37.51
N ARG A 511 -4.76 2.99 -36.99
CA ARG A 511 -5.42 2.96 -35.68
C ARG A 511 -6.82 2.37 -35.82
N PRO A 512 -7.26 1.55 -34.81
CA PRO A 512 -8.62 1.04 -34.81
C PRO A 512 -9.63 2.19 -34.79
N LYS A 513 -10.67 2.08 -35.65
CA LYS A 513 -11.77 3.03 -35.66
C LYS A 513 -12.45 3.09 -34.30
N ARG A 514 -12.91 4.26 -33.93
CA ARG A 514 -13.56 4.46 -32.61
C ARG A 514 -14.81 3.58 -32.50
N PHE A 515 -14.87 2.78 -31.43
CA PHE A 515 -15.99 1.87 -31.12
C PHE A 515 -16.20 0.71 -32.11
N ALA A 516 -15.19 0.35 -32.91
CA ALA A 516 -15.30 -0.74 -33.87
C ALA A 516 -15.46 -2.13 -33.23
N TYR A 517 -14.90 -2.31 -32.01
CA TYR A 517 -14.92 -3.60 -31.33
C TYR A 517 -15.89 -3.57 -30.14
N PRO A 518 -16.85 -4.54 -30.07
CA PRO A 518 -17.69 -4.71 -28.88
C PRO A 518 -16.87 -5.34 -27.74
N PRO A 519 -17.19 -5.03 -26.46
CA PRO A 519 -16.67 -5.79 -25.33
C PRO A 519 -17.44 -7.10 -25.18
N GLN A 520 -16.81 -8.14 -24.58
CA GLN A 520 -17.52 -9.32 -24.11
C GLN A 520 -18.15 -9.08 -22.73
N LEU A 521 -17.60 -8.12 -21.96
CA LEU A 521 -18.10 -7.78 -20.64
C LEU A 521 -18.14 -6.25 -20.45
N VAL A 522 -19.29 -5.77 -20.02
CA VAL A 522 -19.50 -4.41 -19.53
C VAL A 522 -19.52 -4.46 -18.00
N VAL A 523 -18.64 -3.68 -17.37
CA VAL A 523 -18.57 -3.49 -15.92
C VAL A 523 -19.09 -2.09 -15.58
N VAL A 524 -20.00 -1.99 -14.63
CA VAL A 524 -20.48 -0.69 -14.12
C VAL A 524 -20.00 -0.49 -12.69
N ASP A 525 -19.51 0.70 -12.36
CA ASP A 525 -19.21 1.09 -10.97
C ASP A 525 -20.53 1.41 -10.26
N GLY A 526 -21.11 0.39 -9.65
CA GLY A 526 -22.42 0.47 -9.00
C GLY A 526 -23.04 -0.88 -8.69
N GLY A 527 -24.17 -0.86 -8.02
CA GLY A 527 -24.94 -2.05 -7.63
C GLY A 527 -26.06 -2.42 -8.60
N ALA A 528 -27.01 -3.24 -8.17
CA ALA A 528 -28.12 -3.75 -8.97
C ALA A 528 -28.89 -2.68 -9.78
N PRO A 529 -29.18 -1.46 -9.28
CA PRO A 529 -29.91 -0.47 -10.09
C PRO A 529 -29.13 0.02 -11.32
N GLN A 530 -27.81 0.21 -11.20
CA GLN A 530 -26.96 0.64 -12.32
C GLN A 530 -26.78 -0.50 -13.35
N VAL A 531 -26.67 -1.74 -12.85
CA VAL A 531 -26.61 -2.95 -13.69
C VAL A 531 -27.89 -3.10 -14.51
N ALA A 532 -29.05 -2.98 -13.86
CA ALA A 532 -30.34 -3.06 -14.53
C ALA A 532 -30.51 -1.97 -15.60
N ALA A 533 -30.03 -0.73 -15.34
CA ALA A 533 -30.07 0.33 -16.33
C ALA A 533 -29.14 0.08 -17.52
N ALA A 534 -27.97 -0.50 -17.28
CA ALA A 534 -27.05 -0.87 -18.35
C ALA A 534 -27.62 -2.02 -19.21
N GLN A 535 -28.17 -3.04 -18.58
CA GLN A 535 -28.84 -4.15 -19.27
C GLN A 535 -30.04 -3.65 -20.10
N GLN A 536 -30.91 -2.86 -19.51
CA GLN A 536 -32.05 -2.27 -20.22
C GLN A 536 -31.62 -1.50 -21.47
N ALA A 537 -30.53 -0.74 -21.40
CA ALA A 537 -30.00 -0.01 -22.52
C ALA A 537 -29.52 -0.92 -23.69
N LEU A 538 -28.95 -2.08 -23.36
CA LEU A 538 -28.56 -3.10 -24.37
C LEU A 538 -29.79 -3.79 -24.95
N ASP A 539 -30.74 -4.18 -24.11
CA ASP A 539 -32.01 -4.83 -24.54
C ASP A 539 -32.80 -3.93 -25.51
N GLU A 540 -32.91 -2.62 -25.22
CA GLU A 540 -33.54 -1.64 -26.09
C GLU A 540 -32.85 -1.51 -27.48
N LEU A 541 -31.57 -1.87 -27.54
CA LEU A 541 -30.78 -1.86 -28.77
C LEU A 541 -30.73 -3.22 -29.46
N GLY A 542 -31.34 -4.26 -28.87
CA GLY A 542 -31.34 -5.61 -29.43
C GLY A 542 -29.96 -6.28 -29.37
N ILE A 543 -29.16 -5.98 -28.34
CA ILE A 543 -27.82 -6.55 -28.09
C ILE A 543 -27.92 -7.51 -26.93
N ASP A 544 -27.73 -8.80 -27.18
CA ASP A 544 -27.85 -9.92 -26.25
C ASP A 544 -26.56 -10.72 -26.05
N ASP A 545 -25.52 -10.40 -26.82
CA ASP A 545 -24.22 -11.07 -26.84
C ASP A 545 -23.17 -10.41 -25.90
N ILE A 546 -23.56 -9.42 -25.12
CA ILE A 546 -22.67 -8.68 -24.22
C ILE A 546 -23.12 -8.84 -22.79
N ALA A 547 -22.26 -9.48 -21.97
CA ALA A 547 -22.53 -9.62 -20.54
C ALA A 547 -22.37 -8.30 -19.78
N VAL A 548 -23.18 -8.11 -18.74
CA VAL A 548 -23.12 -6.94 -17.84
C VAL A 548 -22.92 -7.39 -16.43
N CYS A 549 -22.04 -6.73 -15.69
CA CYS A 549 -21.95 -6.87 -14.24
C CYS A 549 -21.66 -5.52 -13.56
N GLY A 550 -21.96 -5.45 -12.27
CA GLY A 550 -21.71 -4.28 -11.43
C GLY A 550 -20.78 -4.60 -10.28
N LEU A 551 -19.92 -3.64 -9.95
CA LEU A 551 -19.09 -3.69 -8.75
C LEU A 551 -19.61 -2.63 -7.77
N ALA A 552 -20.18 -3.09 -6.65
CA ALA A 552 -20.62 -2.20 -5.59
C ALA A 552 -19.44 -1.79 -4.67
N LYS A 553 -19.73 -0.97 -3.65
CA LYS A 553 -18.74 -0.54 -2.64
C LYS A 553 -18.05 -1.70 -1.95
N ARG A 554 -18.75 -2.83 -1.78
CA ARG A 554 -18.16 -4.08 -1.31
C ARG A 554 -17.67 -4.86 -2.53
N LEU A 555 -16.38 -4.89 -2.71
CA LEU A 555 -15.71 -5.43 -3.90
C LEU A 555 -15.98 -6.89 -4.19
N GLU A 556 -16.15 -7.71 -3.17
CA GLU A 556 -16.47 -9.13 -3.33
C GLU A 556 -17.89 -9.37 -3.87
N GLU A 557 -18.75 -8.35 -3.89
CA GLU A 557 -20.13 -8.44 -4.37
C GLU A 557 -20.21 -7.97 -5.83
N VAL A 558 -20.34 -8.92 -6.74
CA VAL A 558 -20.53 -8.66 -8.16
C VAL A 558 -22.01 -8.86 -8.50
N TRP A 559 -22.66 -7.81 -8.96
CA TRP A 559 -24.08 -7.82 -9.29
C TRP A 559 -24.30 -8.21 -10.73
N LEU A 560 -25.25 -9.14 -10.96
CA LEU A 560 -25.69 -9.56 -12.31
C LEU A 560 -27.08 -9.01 -12.61
N PRO A 561 -27.44 -8.85 -13.91
CA PRO A 561 -28.79 -8.42 -14.28
C PRO A 561 -29.84 -9.45 -13.86
N GLY A 562 -30.87 -8.99 -13.15
CA GLY A 562 -32.02 -9.82 -12.75
C GLY A 562 -31.78 -10.72 -11.55
N ASP A 563 -30.60 -10.71 -10.94
CA ASP A 563 -30.34 -11.46 -9.72
C ASP A 563 -30.63 -10.63 -8.48
N ASP A 564 -31.32 -11.22 -7.49
CA ASP A 564 -31.62 -10.58 -6.22
C ASP A 564 -30.41 -10.59 -5.26
N ASP A 565 -29.46 -11.51 -5.43
CA ASP A 565 -28.27 -11.66 -4.61
C ASP A 565 -27.00 -11.51 -5.47
N PRO A 566 -25.94 -10.84 -4.96
CA PRO A 566 -24.69 -10.71 -5.70
C PRO A 566 -23.89 -12.01 -5.73
N VAL A 567 -23.14 -12.23 -6.81
CA VAL A 567 -22.09 -13.24 -6.88
C VAL A 567 -20.94 -12.80 -5.99
N VAL A 568 -20.50 -13.63 -5.05
CA VAL A 568 -19.41 -13.33 -4.12
C VAL A 568 -18.12 -13.99 -4.58
N LEU A 569 -17.16 -13.20 -5.03
CA LEU A 569 -15.83 -13.69 -5.38
C LEU A 569 -14.93 -13.77 -4.13
N PRO A 570 -14.08 -14.78 -4.00
CA PRO A 570 -13.07 -14.83 -2.94
C PRO A 570 -12.12 -13.63 -3.03
N ARG A 571 -11.79 -13.00 -1.89
CA ARG A 571 -10.85 -11.85 -1.85
C ARG A 571 -9.45 -12.17 -2.38
N THR A 572 -9.10 -13.45 -2.45
CA THR A 572 -7.82 -13.93 -3.01
C THR A 572 -7.92 -14.33 -4.49
N SER A 573 -9.08 -14.12 -5.12
CA SER A 573 -9.30 -14.42 -6.54
C SER A 573 -8.55 -13.42 -7.43
N GLU A 574 -7.85 -13.92 -8.44
CA GLU A 574 -7.21 -13.10 -9.45
C GLU A 574 -8.25 -12.33 -10.29
N GLY A 575 -9.42 -12.93 -10.52
CA GLY A 575 -10.56 -12.29 -11.16
C GLY A 575 -11.03 -11.06 -10.40
N LEU A 576 -11.18 -11.16 -9.08
CA LEU A 576 -11.56 -10.02 -8.25
C LEU A 576 -10.51 -8.90 -8.29
N TYR A 577 -9.22 -9.25 -8.25
CA TYR A 577 -8.14 -8.26 -8.38
C TYR A 577 -8.15 -7.56 -9.75
N LEU A 578 -8.49 -8.27 -10.81
CA LEU A 578 -8.62 -7.66 -12.14
C LEU A 578 -9.82 -6.71 -12.18
N LEU A 579 -10.99 -7.11 -11.66
CA LEU A 579 -12.19 -6.26 -11.59
C LEU A 579 -11.95 -5.01 -10.75
N GLN A 580 -11.31 -5.14 -9.58
CA GLN A 580 -10.90 -3.99 -8.76
C GLN A 580 -10.01 -3.03 -9.56
N ARG A 581 -9.00 -3.55 -10.25
CA ARG A 581 -8.07 -2.74 -11.03
C ARG A 581 -8.77 -2.00 -12.18
N ILE A 582 -9.76 -2.62 -12.80
CA ILE A 582 -10.58 -2.02 -13.86
C ILE A 582 -11.41 -0.88 -13.28
N ARG A 583 -12.10 -1.09 -12.15
CA ARG A 583 -12.89 -0.07 -11.44
C ARG A 583 -12.01 1.10 -11.00
N ASP A 584 -10.88 0.83 -10.33
CA ASP A 584 -9.96 1.87 -9.85
C ASP A 584 -9.41 2.73 -10.98
N GLU A 585 -9.18 2.12 -12.15
CA GLU A 585 -8.72 2.86 -13.34
C GLU A 585 -9.83 3.74 -13.92
N ALA A 586 -11.10 3.28 -13.93
CA ALA A 586 -12.25 4.08 -14.33
C ALA A 586 -12.42 5.29 -13.42
N HIS A 587 -12.39 5.06 -12.12
CA HIS A 587 -12.48 6.11 -11.11
C HIS A 587 -11.30 7.10 -11.20
N ARG A 588 -10.07 6.61 -11.33
CA ARG A 588 -8.87 7.45 -11.54
C ARG A 588 -9.00 8.33 -12.78
N PHE A 589 -9.51 7.77 -13.89
CA PHE A 589 -9.70 8.50 -15.14
C PHE A 589 -10.76 9.60 -15.01
N ALA A 590 -11.84 9.33 -14.28
CA ALA A 590 -12.89 10.30 -13.95
C ALA A 590 -12.36 11.46 -13.09
N ILE A 591 -11.67 11.17 -11.98
CA ILE A 591 -11.10 12.18 -11.07
C ILE A 591 -10.07 13.07 -11.80
N THR A 592 -9.23 12.49 -12.66
CA THR A 592 -8.22 13.25 -13.40
C THR A 592 -8.87 14.34 -14.27
N TYR A 593 -10.02 14.05 -14.86
CA TYR A 593 -10.78 15.04 -15.64
C TYR A 593 -11.41 16.13 -14.77
N GLN A 594 -11.98 15.73 -13.63
CA GLN A 594 -12.54 16.69 -12.67
C GLN A 594 -11.47 17.71 -12.22
N ARG A 595 -10.27 17.25 -11.88
CA ARG A 595 -9.14 18.10 -11.51
C ARG A 595 -8.71 19.02 -12.67
N ALA A 596 -8.63 18.51 -13.89
CA ALA A 596 -8.29 19.29 -15.08
C ALA A 596 -9.35 20.36 -15.40
N LYS A 597 -10.65 20.03 -15.30
CA LYS A 597 -11.75 20.96 -15.52
C LYS A 597 -11.84 22.02 -14.42
N ARG A 598 -11.62 21.65 -13.16
CA ARG A 598 -11.46 22.61 -12.04
C ARG A 598 -10.28 23.55 -12.31
N ALA A 599 -9.10 23.02 -12.63
CA ALA A 599 -7.93 23.85 -12.95
C ALA A 599 -8.17 24.81 -14.13
N LYS A 600 -8.98 24.40 -15.13
CA LYS A 600 -9.38 25.24 -16.27
C LYS A 600 -10.37 26.33 -15.81
N ARG A 601 -11.39 26.00 -14.98
CA ARG A 601 -12.32 26.98 -14.39
C ARG A 601 -11.56 27.99 -13.48
N PHE A 602 -10.56 27.55 -12.71
CA PHE A 602 -9.72 28.46 -11.92
C PHE A 602 -8.79 29.32 -12.76
N ARG A 603 -8.42 28.89 -13.98
CA ARG A 603 -7.60 29.68 -14.92
C ARG A 603 -8.44 30.61 -15.79
N SER A 604 -9.71 30.36 -16.03
CA SER A 604 -10.63 31.29 -16.68
C SER A 604 -10.96 32.40 -15.66
N SER A 605 -10.21 33.47 -15.75
CA SER A 605 -10.41 34.69 -14.95
C SER A 605 -11.58 35.48 -15.55
N PRO A 606 -12.38 36.19 -14.74
CA PRO A 606 -13.32 37.20 -15.25
C PRO A 606 -12.66 38.24 -16.18
N LEU A 607 -11.32 38.30 -16.16
CA LEU A 607 -10.52 39.12 -17.06
C LEU A 607 -10.45 38.56 -18.48
N ASP A 608 -10.80 37.29 -18.71
CA ASP A 608 -10.80 36.67 -20.05
C ASP A 608 -12.00 37.14 -20.90
N GLU A 609 -13.04 37.61 -20.23
CA GLU A 609 -14.28 38.13 -20.88
C GLU A 609 -14.19 39.64 -21.17
N VAL A 610 -13.09 40.30 -20.78
CA VAL A 610 -12.91 41.74 -21.01
C VAL A 610 -12.45 42.01 -22.43
N PRO A 611 -13.27 42.66 -23.29
CA PRO A 611 -12.90 42.96 -24.67
C PRO A 611 -11.67 43.85 -24.71
N GLY A 612 -10.63 43.44 -25.45
CA GLY A 612 -9.41 44.20 -25.64
C GLY A 612 -8.34 44.03 -24.58
N LEU A 613 -8.54 43.14 -23.59
CA LEU A 613 -7.57 42.78 -22.57
C LEU A 613 -6.81 41.51 -23.02
N GLY A 614 -5.80 41.65 -23.87
CA GLY A 614 -4.94 40.54 -24.29
C GLY A 614 -4.11 39.94 -23.14
N GLU A 615 -3.61 38.71 -23.33
CA GLU A 615 -2.89 37.94 -22.30
C GLU A 615 -1.74 38.69 -21.63
N THR A 616 -1.00 39.49 -22.41
CA THR A 616 0.12 40.30 -21.90
C THR A 616 -0.32 41.37 -20.88
N ARG A 617 -1.45 42.05 -21.15
CA ARG A 617 -2.04 43.05 -20.25
C ARG A 617 -2.67 42.42 -19.00
N LYS A 618 -3.29 41.26 -19.16
CA LYS A 618 -3.82 40.45 -18.05
C LYS A 618 -2.73 40.02 -17.09
N GLN A 619 -1.60 39.51 -17.61
CA GLN A 619 -0.44 39.14 -16.79
C GLN A 619 0.18 40.34 -16.10
N ALA A 620 0.24 41.53 -16.75
CA ALA A 620 0.70 42.76 -16.14
C ALA A 620 -0.18 43.18 -14.96
N LEU A 621 -1.53 43.12 -15.10
CA LEU A 621 -2.46 43.36 -14.01
C LEU A 621 -2.29 42.41 -12.83
N ILE A 622 -2.24 41.11 -13.10
CA ILE A 622 -2.07 40.11 -12.05
C ILE A 622 -0.71 40.28 -11.35
N LYS A 623 0.34 40.59 -12.09
CA LYS A 623 1.68 40.85 -11.54
C LYS A 623 1.72 42.11 -10.66
N HIS A 624 1.03 43.18 -11.08
CA HIS A 624 0.99 44.46 -10.34
C HIS A 624 0.18 44.34 -9.04
N PHE A 625 -1.01 43.74 -9.09
CA PHE A 625 -1.89 43.66 -7.94
C PHE A 625 -1.71 42.37 -7.10
N GLY A 626 -0.97 41.38 -7.59
CA GLY A 626 -0.66 40.12 -6.90
C GLY A 626 -1.84 39.17 -6.71
N SER A 627 -3.10 39.64 -6.77
CA SER A 627 -4.29 38.80 -6.69
C SER A 627 -5.53 39.49 -7.29
N LEU A 628 -6.49 38.66 -7.78
CA LEU A 628 -7.80 39.12 -8.26
C LEU A 628 -8.61 39.85 -7.18
N LYS A 629 -8.43 39.49 -5.90
CA LYS A 629 -9.10 40.17 -4.78
C LYS A 629 -8.63 41.61 -4.62
N ARG A 630 -7.32 41.84 -4.71
CA ARG A 630 -6.75 43.21 -4.68
C ARG A 630 -7.12 44.03 -5.92
N LEU A 631 -7.17 43.39 -7.10
CA LEU A 631 -7.58 44.03 -8.33
C LEU A 631 -9.06 44.45 -8.29
N ARG A 632 -9.95 43.67 -7.63
CA ARG A 632 -11.37 44.05 -7.42
C ARG A 632 -11.53 45.29 -6.51
N SER A 633 -10.64 45.46 -5.54
CA SER A 633 -10.68 46.63 -4.65
C SER A 633 -9.91 47.83 -5.19
N ALA A 634 -9.27 47.71 -6.36
CA ALA A 634 -8.49 48.79 -6.96
C ALA A 634 -9.36 49.82 -7.66
N THR A 635 -8.98 51.07 -7.56
CA THR A 635 -9.62 52.19 -8.29
C THR A 635 -9.23 52.21 -9.76
N ILE A 636 -10.04 52.84 -10.62
CA ILE A 636 -9.74 52.96 -12.05
C ILE A 636 -8.37 53.62 -12.26
N ASP A 637 -8.02 54.61 -11.46
CA ASP A 637 -6.71 55.30 -11.56
C ASP A 637 -5.54 54.38 -11.21
N GLN A 638 -5.68 53.52 -10.18
CA GLN A 638 -4.66 52.51 -9.83
C GLN A 638 -4.48 51.43 -10.92
N ILE A 639 -5.55 51.10 -11.64
CA ILE A 639 -5.48 50.15 -12.76
C ILE A 639 -4.79 50.82 -13.98
N CYS A 640 -4.99 52.11 -14.18
CA CYS A 640 -4.30 52.90 -15.22
C CYS A 640 -2.79 53.02 -14.99
N ASP A 641 -2.28 52.88 -13.76
CA ASP A 641 -0.84 52.88 -13.44
C ASP A 641 -0.10 51.69 -14.04
N VAL A 642 -0.84 50.64 -14.48
CA VAL A 642 -0.23 49.47 -15.12
C VAL A 642 0.12 49.79 -16.58
N PRO A 643 1.39 49.62 -16.99
CA PRO A 643 1.84 49.93 -18.34
C PRO A 643 1.00 49.24 -19.42
N GLY A 644 0.46 49.99 -20.37
CA GLY A 644 -0.32 49.49 -21.48
C GLY A 644 -1.82 49.39 -21.23
N ILE A 645 -2.35 49.87 -20.10
CA ILE A 645 -3.78 49.90 -19.76
C ILE A 645 -4.26 51.36 -19.78
N GLY A 646 -5.11 51.67 -20.73
CA GLY A 646 -5.78 52.96 -20.80
C GLY A 646 -7.09 52.99 -19.99
N ARG A 647 -7.56 54.21 -19.68
CA ARG A 647 -8.76 54.44 -18.85
C ARG A 647 -9.98 53.67 -19.30
N LYS A 648 -10.24 53.56 -20.61
CA LYS A 648 -11.36 52.79 -21.17
C LYS A 648 -11.24 51.28 -20.87
N THR A 649 -10.04 50.73 -20.92
CA THR A 649 -9.78 49.33 -20.57
C THR A 649 -9.91 49.10 -19.07
N ALA A 650 -9.44 50.05 -18.25
CA ALA A 650 -9.58 49.99 -16.78
C ALA A 650 -11.05 50.03 -16.36
N GLU A 651 -11.87 50.89 -16.96
CA GLU A 651 -13.31 50.93 -16.72
C GLU A 651 -14.00 49.59 -17.08
N THR A 652 -13.61 48.98 -18.22
CA THR A 652 -14.16 47.69 -18.64
C THR A 652 -13.72 46.57 -17.71
N VAL A 653 -12.49 46.59 -17.19
CA VAL A 653 -12.00 45.61 -16.19
C VAL A 653 -12.78 45.74 -14.89
N VAL A 654 -13.01 46.95 -14.39
CA VAL A 654 -13.78 47.18 -13.16
C VAL A 654 -15.23 46.70 -13.35
N ALA A 655 -15.87 47.02 -14.49
CA ALA A 655 -17.23 46.57 -14.78
C ALA A 655 -17.35 45.05 -14.87
N ALA A 656 -16.43 44.38 -15.52
CA ALA A 656 -16.42 42.91 -15.62
C ALA A 656 -16.18 42.25 -14.23
N LEU A 657 -15.30 42.81 -13.41
CA LEU A 657 -15.03 42.31 -12.05
C LEU A 657 -16.18 42.58 -11.08
N ALA A 658 -16.99 43.61 -11.31
CA ALA A 658 -18.19 43.90 -10.53
C ALA A 658 -19.40 42.98 -10.88
N GLN A 659 -19.50 42.54 -12.15
CA GLN A 659 -20.56 41.62 -12.62
C GLN A 659 -20.28 40.16 -12.26
N ALA A 660 -19.01 39.79 -12.01
CA ALA A 660 -18.67 38.44 -11.57
C ALA A 660 -19.08 38.25 -10.10
N ALA A 661 -20.03 37.36 -9.85
CA ALA A 661 -20.49 37.01 -8.50
C ALA A 661 -19.33 36.72 -7.52
N PRO A 662 -19.43 37.03 -6.21
CA PRO A 662 -18.38 36.75 -5.24
C PRO A 662 -18.06 35.26 -5.26
N GLY A 663 -16.79 34.97 -5.46
CA GLY A 663 -16.27 33.65 -5.78
C GLY A 663 -16.58 32.58 -4.74
N GLY A 664 -16.57 31.37 -5.21
CA GLY A 664 -16.65 30.16 -4.41
C GLY A 664 -15.49 30.02 -3.39
N PRO A 665 -15.57 29.02 -2.52
CA PRO A 665 -14.73 28.88 -1.32
C PRO A 665 -13.22 28.98 -1.59
N ALA A 666 -12.52 29.58 -0.65
CA ALA A 666 -11.06 29.73 -0.71
C ALA A 666 -10.36 28.36 -0.68
N VAL A 667 -9.46 28.12 -1.63
CA VAL A 667 -8.71 26.86 -1.70
C VAL A 667 -7.25 27.15 -1.32
N ASN A 668 -6.70 26.38 -0.42
CA ASN A 668 -5.29 26.38 -0.11
C ASN A 668 -4.51 25.91 -1.35
N THR A 669 -3.73 26.79 -1.96
CA THR A 669 -3.00 26.52 -3.21
C THR A 669 -1.85 25.51 -3.06
N ALA A 670 -1.44 25.20 -1.84
CA ALA A 670 -0.37 24.24 -1.56
C ALA A 670 -0.89 22.82 -1.31
N THR A 671 -2.08 22.67 -0.70
CA THR A 671 -2.67 21.36 -0.35
C THR A 671 -3.89 21.00 -1.19
N GLY A 672 -4.51 21.94 -1.89
CA GLY A 672 -5.73 21.72 -2.66
C GLY A 672 -7.01 21.58 -1.81
N GLU A 673 -6.94 21.83 -0.51
CA GLU A 673 -8.09 21.76 0.41
C GLU A 673 -9.00 22.98 0.27
N ILE A 674 -10.31 22.73 0.29
CA ILE A 674 -11.35 23.78 0.31
C ILE A 674 -11.48 24.26 1.75
N MET A 675 -11.23 25.55 2.00
CA MET A 675 -11.50 26.15 3.30
C MET A 675 -12.98 26.58 3.34
N ASP A 676 -13.77 25.97 4.21
CA ASP A 676 -15.15 26.39 4.49
C ASP A 676 -15.13 27.70 5.28
N ASP A 677 -15.65 28.76 4.66
CA ASP A 677 -15.88 30.06 5.29
C ASP A 677 -17.17 30.06 6.14
N THR A 678 -17.30 29.14 7.10
CA THR A 678 -18.38 29.16 8.10
C THR A 678 -17.82 29.21 9.51
N GLU A 679 -17.05 30.25 9.81
CA GLU A 679 -16.96 30.81 11.16
C GLU A 679 -17.25 32.32 11.05
N GLU A 680 -18.51 32.69 11.35
CA GLU A 680 -18.86 34.06 11.64
C GLU A 680 -18.07 34.55 12.85
N PRO A 681 -17.40 35.72 12.79
CA PRO A 681 -16.80 36.31 13.97
C PRO A 681 -17.92 36.74 14.92
N GLY A 682 -17.99 36.05 16.06
CA GLY A 682 -18.89 36.40 17.15
C GLY A 682 -18.80 37.86 17.49
N GLN A 683 -19.91 38.55 17.39
CA GLN A 683 -20.11 39.92 17.87
C GLN A 683 -19.85 39.94 19.37
N GLN A 684 -18.70 40.55 19.74
CA GLN A 684 -18.50 41.08 21.09
C GLN A 684 -19.43 42.28 21.29
N THR A 685 -20.58 42.05 21.87
CA THR A 685 -21.36 43.11 22.49
C THR A 685 -20.66 43.56 23.76
N GLY A 686 -19.92 44.67 23.68
CA GLY A 686 -19.46 45.39 24.84
C GLY A 686 -20.64 45.99 25.56
N SER A 687 -20.69 45.85 26.86
CA SER A 687 -21.41 46.72 27.81
C SER A 687 -20.45 47.20 28.86
N PRO A 688 -20.61 48.50 29.27
CA PRO A 688 -19.61 49.26 29.98
C PRO A 688 -19.67 49.10 31.49
N GLY A 689 -18.54 49.12 32.09
CA GLY A 689 -18.06 49.66 33.34
C GLY A 689 -18.92 49.62 34.61
N GLU A 690 -18.29 49.15 35.66
CA GLU A 690 -18.17 49.91 36.92
C GLU A 690 -17.11 49.30 37.83
N PRO A 691 -16.60 49.98 38.86
CA PRO A 691 -15.19 50.04 39.15
C PRO A 691 -14.75 49.31 40.44
N VAL A 692 -13.47 49.00 40.45
CA VAL A 692 -12.51 48.97 41.55
C VAL A 692 -13.04 48.89 43.00
N SER A 693 -12.65 47.80 43.68
CA SER A 693 -12.36 47.87 45.09
C SER A 693 -11.11 47.03 45.39
N THR A 694 -10.12 47.79 45.90
CA THR A 694 -8.87 47.37 46.50
C THR A 694 -9.10 46.58 47.80
N GLY A 695 -8.28 45.56 48.03
CA GLY A 695 -8.17 44.89 49.34
C GLY A 695 -7.09 43.82 49.32
N ALA A 696 -5.89 44.21 49.72
CA ALA A 696 -4.82 43.33 50.15
C ALA A 696 -4.99 42.98 51.64
N PRO A 697 -4.07 42.24 52.28
CA PRO A 697 -3.92 40.78 52.30
C PRO A 697 -4.16 40.29 53.74
N ASP A 698 -4.36 39.04 53.96
CA ASP A 698 -4.05 38.49 55.29
C ASP A 698 -3.47 37.08 55.21
N GLU A 699 -2.37 36.94 55.92
CA GLU A 699 -1.65 35.76 56.31
C GLU A 699 -2.49 34.85 57.17
N ARG A 700 -2.21 33.58 57.17
CA ARG A 700 -1.86 32.70 58.28
C ARG A 700 -2.16 31.22 58.03
N ARG A 701 -1.03 30.46 58.15
CA ARG A 701 -0.85 29.24 58.98
C ARG A 701 -1.98 28.21 58.92
N GLY A 702 -1.69 26.98 58.76
CA GLY A 702 -0.80 26.11 59.45
C GLY A 702 -1.29 24.67 59.36
N GLN A 703 -0.35 23.81 59.28
CA GLN A 703 -0.21 22.51 59.93
C GLN A 703 -1.22 21.38 59.74
N GLU A 704 -0.60 20.24 59.44
CA GLU A 704 -0.89 18.87 59.94
C GLU A 704 -2.03 18.11 59.25
N ARG A 705 -1.78 17.07 58.52
CA ARG A 705 -1.13 15.74 58.80
C ARG A 705 -0.78 15.02 57.51
#